data_4aff0f5b891a2ffed0f9be796f54ea09
#
_entry.id   4aff0f5b891a2ffed0f9be796f54ea09
#
_cell.length_a   1.000
_cell.length_b   1.000
_cell.length_c   1.000
_cell.angle_alpha   90.00
_cell.angle_beta   90.00
_cell.angle_gamma   90.00
#
_symmetry.space_group_name_H-M   'P 1'
#
loop_
_entity.id
_entity.type
_entity.pdbx_description
1 polymer ?
#
loop_
_entity_poly.entity_id
_entity_poly.type
_entity_poly.pdbx_seq_one_letter_code
_entity_poly.pdbx_strand_id
1 'polypeptide(L)'
;MPPFFRLRKARSERRNIVSAAPVPMSMPTKSIVIGTAGHIDHGKTALVRALTGVDTDRLPEEKRRGITIDLGFASLDALAPDNSPLRISFVDVPGHKLFIRNMLAGAGCIDAVLLVVSAEEGIKPQTEEHLSICNLLGVRRGLTVITKIDSVDAAQLESVRSETNSFLRGTFLEGGIFPVSARTSAGMEALRRELLSLAMQPVTGDQDHVSRLPIDRSFVMKGFGTVVTGTLLSGAIQVGDALSLEPGIRAVRVRGLQTHGHPEEVVQSGSRVALNLAGIDVSEASRGQTLVSPGTLTAMSIIDVEAVLLPGVRSLKHRAQVHFHAFTADTLATVSLYDYRPAEAGTRRLMRLRLHSPQILVPGDRFVLRQCSPACTIGGGVVIDSHPLANLRKTKCLAWLEVMQGASLEKQLQLRIARRGVNGLTLRGLVAETGFTPEALRRFIRSQINQNQIVYIGGDLLITSGFLDSAIDSISARVKTGATSLGLKRAELRSQAGLCKEVFDFVIEKLAREQKLRLIGELINPCESDSKTSVPDQPQLAAIAAAYNAAGLAAPKAAEVAAKLNLSEAEMRRFMTLLLRDRTLIRMGADALYIHQNALAQLKAQISLLRGQTLDVARFKQFTGLSRKYAIPLLEYLDRERITRKVGGERLVL
;
A
#
# COMPACT_ATOMS: atom_id res chain seq x y z
N MET A 1 4.78 -7.91 -40.34
CA MET A 1 5.82 -7.56 -39.37
C MET A 1 5.47 -6.19 -38.80
N PRO A 2 5.35 -5.98 -37.51
CA PRO A 2 5.05 -4.67 -36.94
C PRO A 2 6.24 -3.72 -37.16
N PRO A 3 6.01 -2.43 -37.41
CA PRO A 3 7.06 -1.46 -37.78
C PRO A 3 7.97 -1.04 -36.61
N PHE A 4 7.86 -1.66 -35.46
CA PHE A 4 8.59 -1.26 -34.26
C PHE A 4 10.05 -1.76 -34.17
N PHE A 5 10.48 -2.67 -35.05
CA PHE A 5 11.84 -3.18 -35.05
C PHE A 5 12.43 -3.27 -36.47
N ARG A 6 12.92 -2.16 -37.02
CA ARG A 6 13.85 -2.17 -38.15
C ARG A 6 15.26 -1.90 -37.63
N LEU A 7 15.97 -2.94 -37.29
CA LEU A 7 17.44 -2.87 -37.18
C LEU A 7 18.04 -2.99 -38.60
N ARG A 8 18.66 -1.93 -39.08
CA ARG A 8 19.56 -2.04 -40.22
C ARG A 8 20.75 -2.89 -39.82
N LYS A 9 20.98 -4.00 -40.56
CA LYS A 9 22.25 -4.72 -40.56
C LYS A 9 23.34 -3.75 -41.03
N ALA A 10 24.15 -3.27 -40.15
CA ALA A 10 25.40 -2.58 -40.51
C ALA A 10 26.39 -3.66 -41.00
N ARG A 11 26.72 -3.61 -42.29
CA ARG A 11 27.90 -4.30 -42.85
C ARG A 11 29.14 -3.72 -42.20
N SER A 12 30.02 -4.61 -41.74
CA SER A 12 31.37 -4.31 -41.26
C SER A 12 32.22 -3.72 -42.40
N GLU A 13 32.42 -2.40 -42.36
CA GLU A 13 33.56 -1.77 -42.99
C GLU A 13 34.41 -1.11 -41.89
N ARG A 14 35.62 -1.62 -41.74
CA ARG A 14 36.68 -1.02 -40.91
C ARG A 14 37.06 0.34 -41.54
N ARG A 15 36.80 1.42 -40.85
CA ARG A 15 37.49 2.70 -41.06
C ARG A 15 37.67 3.46 -39.75
N ASN A 16 38.89 3.71 -39.44
CA ASN A 16 39.53 4.77 -38.66
C ASN A 16 38.78 5.36 -37.45
N ILE A 17 39.41 5.12 -36.31
CA ILE A 17 39.17 5.79 -35.02
C ILE A 17 39.40 7.29 -35.20
N VAL A 18 38.32 8.05 -35.25
CA VAL A 18 38.32 9.49 -34.96
C VAL A 18 37.59 9.63 -33.64
N SER A 19 38.23 10.26 -32.67
CA SER A 19 37.73 10.63 -31.36
C SER A 19 36.30 11.19 -31.48
N ALA A 20 35.30 10.42 -31.06
CA ALA A 20 33.92 10.91 -30.98
C ALA A 20 33.82 11.84 -29.76
N ALA A 21 33.46 13.09 -30.04
CA ALA A 21 33.00 14.03 -29.02
C ALA A 21 31.79 13.41 -28.24
N PRO A 22 31.60 13.74 -26.94
CA PRO A 22 30.49 13.20 -26.17
C PRO A 22 29.19 13.58 -26.86
N VAL A 23 28.38 12.56 -27.16
CA VAL A 23 27.00 12.72 -27.66
C VAL A 23 26.26 13.57 -26.63
N PRO A 24 25.64 14.71 -27.01
CA PRO A 24 24.91 15.52 -26.08
C PRO A 24 23.75 14.68 -25.50
N MET A 25 23.58 14.69 -24.17
CA MET A 25 22.42 14.13 -23.48
C MET A 25 21.18 14.63 -24.22
N SER A 26 20.39 13.72 -24.81
CA SER A 26 19.17 14.06 -25.51
C SER A 26 18.24 14.77 -24.52
N MET A 27 17.81 15.98 -24.85
CA MET A 27 16.78 16.68 -24.09
C MET A 27 15.55 15.78 -24.01
N PRO A 28 14.87 15.72 -22.84
CA PRO A 28 13.68 14.89 -22.70
C PRO A 28 12.63 15.34 -23.73
N THR A 29 12.23 14.42 -24.59
CA THR A 29 11.20 14.66 -25.61
C THR A 29 9.87 14.85 -24.93
N LYS A 30 9.25 16.03 -25.09
CA LYS A 30 7.87 16.22 -24.65
C LYS A 30 6.98 15.28 -25.44
N SER A 31 6.12 14.50 -24.79
CA SER A 31 5.21 13.58 -25.47
C SER A 31 3.78 13.77 -24.99
N ILE A 32 2.83 13.60 -25.91
CA ILE A 32 1.38 13.58 -25.63
C ILE A 32 0.76 12.41 -26.38
N VAL A 33 -0.22 11.75 -25.74
CA VAL A 33 -1.00 10.67 -26.37
C VAL A 33 -2.39 11.17 -26.71
N ILE A 34 -2.74 11.16 -27.99
CA ILE A 34 -4.04 11.60 -28.50
C ILE A 34 -4.82 10.40 -29.02
N GLY A 35 -5.99 10.14 -28.44
CA GLY A 35 -6.91 9.12 -28.94
C GLY A 35 -7.88 9.67 -29.98
N THR A 36 -8.16 8.92 -31.05
CA THR A 36 -9.29 9.24 -31.93
C THR A 36 -10.60 8.76 -31.30
N ALA A 37 -11.70 9.48 -31.56
CA ALA A 37 -13.05 9.09 -31.15
C ALA A 37 -14.04 9.45 -32.26
N GLY A 38 -15.19 8.79 -32.35
CA GLY A 38 -16.21 9.05 -33.36
C GLY A 38 -16.74 7.78 -34.03
N HIS A 39 -17.75 7.95 -34.88
CA HIS A 39 -18.45 6.86 -35.54
C HIS A 39 -17.54 6.07 -36.50
N ILE A 40 -17.96 4.84 -36.83
CA ILE A 40 -17.36 4.06 -37.93
C ILE A 40 -17.49 4.88 -39.24
N ASP A 41 -16.55 4.74 -40.14
CA ASP A 41 -16.50 5.42 -41.45
C ASP A 41 -16.44 6.97 -41.41
N HIS A 42 -16.33 7.59 -40.26
CA HIS A 42 -16.09 9.03 -40.13
C HIS A 42 -14.63 9.43 -40.47
N GLY A 43 -13.80 8.53 -40.94
CA GLY A 43 -12.47 8.82 -41.44
C GLY A 43 -11.38 8.99 -40.40
N LYS A 44 -11.49 8.39 -39.22
CA LYS A 44 -10.48 8.45 -38.13
C LYS A 44 -9.11 7.97 -38.64
N THR A 45 -9.03 6.74 -39.15
CA THR A 45 -7.80 6.15 -39.71
C THR A 45 -7.21 6.95 -40.86
N ALA A 46 -8.08 7.45 -41.79
CA ALA A 46 -7.65 8.30 -42.88
C ALA A 46 -7.05 9.63 -42.39
N LEU A 47 -7.64 10.22 -41.35
CA LEU A 47 -7.15 11.44 -40.73
C LEU A 47 -5.77 11.21 -40.06
N VAL A 48 -5.61 10.16 -39.29
CA VAL A 48 -4.33 9.81 -38.65
C VAL A 48 -3.25 9.56 -39.72
N ARG A 49 -3.61 8.84 -40.80
CA ARG A 49 -2.71 8.62 -41.93
C ARG A 49 -2.30 9.93 -42.62
N ALA A 50 -3.24 10.86 -42.83
CA ALA A 50 -2.95 12.17 -43.44
C ALA A 50 -2.04 13.05 -42.52
N LEU A 51 -2.17 12.93 -41.21
CA LEU A 51 -1.33 13.65 -40.24
C LEU A 51 0.09 13.07 -40.11
N THR A 52 0.21 11.73 -40.13
CA THR A 52 1.46 11.02 -39.74
C THR A 52 2.17 10.32 -40.91
N GLY A 53 1.48 10.11 -42.03
CA GLY A 53 1.95 9.26 -43.13
C GLY A 53 1.89 7.76 -42.86
N VAL A 54 1.44 7.33 -41.67
CA VAL A 54 1.39 5.92 -41.25
C VAL A 54 -0.02 5.36 -41.36
N ASP A 55 -0.17 4.24 -42.07
CA ASP A 55 -1.42 3.48 -42.09
C ASP A 55 -1.55 2.65 -40.80
N THR A 56 -2.56 2.95 -40.00
CA THR A 56 -2.80 2.28 -38.70
C THR A 56 -3.50 0.95 -38.84
N ASP A 57 -4.20 0.67 -39.95
CA ASP A 57 -4.85 -0.61 -40.26
C ASP A 57 -3.80 -1.65 -40.70
N ARG A 58 -3.54 -2.63 -39.84
CA ARG A 58 -2.47 -3.62 -40.03
C ARG A 58 -2.98 -5.01 -40.36
N LEU A 59 -4.18 -5.35 -39.86
CA LEU A 59 -4.75 -6.67 -40.05
C LEU A 59 -5.25 -6.80 -41.49
N PRO A 60 -5.03 -7.94 -42.17
CA PRO A 60 -5.61 -8.19 -43.50
C PRO A 60 -7.13 -8.03 -43.53
N GLU A 61 -7.79 -8.31 -42.41
CA GLU A 61 -9.23 -8.19 -42.26
C GLU A 61 -9.67 -6.74 -42.16
N GLU A 62 -8.92 -5.86 -41.50
CA GLU A 62 -9.14 -4.40 -41.48
C GLU A 62 -9.10 -3.83 -42.89
N LYS A 63 -8.06 -4.17 -43.64
CA LYS A 63 -7.90 -3.71 -45.04
C LYS A 63 -9.00 -4.24 -45.99
N ARG A 64 -9.47 -5.48 -45.75
CA ARG A 64 -10.54 -6.07 -46.55
C ARG A 64 -11.90 -5.48 -46.25
N ARG A 65 -12.18 -5.16 -44.96
CA ARG A 65 -13.47 -4.63 -44.53
C ARG A 65 -13.51 -3.12 -44.51
N GLY A 66 -12.38 -2.43 -44.60
CA GLY A 66 -12.27 -0.97 -44.48
C GLY A 66 -12.57 -0.43 -43.10
N ILE A 67 -12.50 -1.27 -42.05
CA ILE A 67 -12.82 -0.89 -40.67
C ILE A 67 -11.68 -1.27 -39.73
N THR A 68 -11.34 -0.39 -38.80
CA THR A 68 -10.38 -0.66 -37.72
C THR A 68 -10.99 -1.62 -36.71
N ILE A 69 -10.32 -2.72 -36.42
CA ILE A 69 -10.75 -3.77 -35.49
C ILE A 69 -9.97 -3.70 -34.17
N ASP A 70 -8.65 -3.52 -34.26
CA ASP A 70 -7.75 -3.39 -33.11
C ASP A 70 -7.16 -1.98 -33.03
N LEU A 71 -6.49 -1.67 -31.92
CA LEU A 71 -5.85 -0.35 -31.73
C LEU A 71 -4.78 -0.12 -32.80
N GLY A 72 -4.90 0.99 -33.52
CA GLY A 72 -3.87 1.52 -34.41
C GLY A 72 -2.93 2.48 -33.68
N PHE A 73 -1.67 2.53 -34.06
CA PHE A 73 -0.69 3.43 -33.45
C PHE A 73 0.15 4.12 -34.51
N ALA A 74 0.26 5.44 -34.39
CA ALA A 74 1.10 6.27 -35.23
C ALA A 74 1.72 7.39 -34.41
N SER A 75 2.75 8.03 -34.90
CA SER A 75 3.36 9.20 -34.25
C SER A 75 3.70 10.30 -35.24
N LEU A 76 3.65 11.53 -34.78
CA LEU A 76 4.09 12.73 -35.48
C LEU A 76 5.20 13.36 -34.63
N ASP A 77 6.41 13.40 -35.16
CA ASP A 77 7.54 14.09 -34.56
C ASP A 77 7.60 15.54 -35.07
N ALA A 78 7.77 16.48 -34.18
CA ALA A 78 7.83 17.91 -34.44
C ALA A 78 8.83 18.60 -33.52
N LEU A 79 9.09 19.85 -33.73
CA LEU A 79 9.85 20.72 -32.85
C LEU A 79 8.89 21.74 -32.22
N ALA A 80 9.03 21.94 -30.91
CA ALA A 80 8.39 23.04 -30.20
C ALA A 80 9.07 24.39 -30.60
N PRO A 81 8.45 25.56 -30.34
CA PRO A 81 9.06 26.85 -30.63
C PRO A 81 10.43 27.09 -29.96
N ASP A 82 10.72 26.41 -28.86
CA ASP A 82 11.99 26.41 -28.16
C ASP A 82 13.01 25.42 -28.76
N ASN A 83 12.74 24.84 -29.94
CA ASN A 83 13.48 23.78 -30.59
C ASN A 83 13.59 22.48 -29.77
N SER A 84 12.84 22.33 -28.69
CA SER A 84 12.79 21.05 -27.98
C SER A 84 12.02 20.01 -28.80
N PRO A 85 12.45 18.74 -28.82
CA PRO A 85 11.75 17.69 -29.53
C PRO A 85 10.39 17.45 -28.90
N LEU A 86 9.35 17.42 -29.75
CA LEU A 86 7.94 17.20 -29.39
C LEU A 86 7.41 15.99 -30.15
N ARG A 87 6.76 15.06 -29.45
CA ARG A 87 6.16 13.87 -30.05
C ARG A 87 4.69 13.78 -29.74
N ILE A 88 3.86 13.66 -30.78
CA ILE A 88 2.43 13.40 -30.68
C ILE A 88 2.18 11.95 -31.07
N SER A 89 1.75 11.14 -30.12
CA SER A 89 1.42 9.73 -30.32
C SER A 89 -0.09 9.61 -30.53
N PHE A 90 -0.52 9.04 -31.66
CA PHE A 90 -1.92 8.77 -31.95
C PHE A 90 -2.28 7.34 -31.60
N VAL A 91 -3.40 7.19 -30.89
CA VAL A 91 -4.08 5.91 -30.66
C VAL A 91 -5.35 5.93 -31.50
N ASP A 92 -5.30 5.24 -32.64
CA ASP A 92 -6.46 5.11 -33.52
C ASP A 92 -7.37 4.01 -33.00
N VAL A 93 -8.55 4.41 -32.53
CA VAL A 93 -9.48 3.48 -31.87
C VAL A 93 -10.57 3.00 -32.84
N PRO A 94 -10.99 1.72 -32.71
CA PRO A 94 -12.10 1.19 -33.49
C PRO A 94 -13.38 2.01 -33.29
N GLY A 95 -14.08 2.36 -34.37
CA GLY A 95 -15.34 3.07 -34.29
C GLY A 95 -16.57 2.20 -34.02
N HIS A 96 -16.47 0.86 -34.26
CA HIS A 96 -17.62 -0.01 -34.19
C HIS A 96 -17.93 -0.50 -32.75
N LYS A 97 -19.21 -0.50 -32.36
CA LYS A 97 -19.68 -0.89 -31.01
C LYS A 97 -19.19 -2.25 -30.53
N LEU A 98 -18.92 -3.20 -31.45
CA LEU A 98 -18.38 -4.52 -31.10
C LEU A 98 -16.93 -4.45 -30.61
N PHE A 99 -16.20 -3.40 -30.95
CA PHE A 99 -14.78 -3.24 -30.62
C PHE A 99 -14.52 -2.20 -29.53
N ILE A 100 -15.57 -1.73 -28.83
CA ILE A 100 -15.43 -0.76 -27.71
C ILE A 100 -14.47 -1.28 -26.63
N ARG A 101 -14.38 -2.62 -26.42
CA ARG A 101 -13.37 -3.20 -25.51
C ARG A 101 -11.93 -2.83 -25.92
N ASN A 102 -11.66 -2.83 -27.21
CA ASN A 102 -10.35 -2.45 -27.73
C ASN A 102 -10.14 -0.93 -27.60
N MET A 103 -11.20 -0.14 -27.90
CA MET A 103 -11.18 1.29 -27.63
C MET A 103 -10.85 1.62 -26.18
N LEU A 104 -11.56 1.02 -25.23
CA LEU A 104 -11.37 1.28 -23.80
C LEU A 104 -9.93 0.99 -23.33
N ALA A 105 -9.31 -0.06 -23.88
CA ALA A 105 -7.92 -0.37 -23.55
C ALA A 105 -6.91 0.68 -24.05
N GLY A 106 -7.22 1.37 -25.14
CA GLY A 106 -6.42 2.51 -25.63
C GLY A 106 -6.77 3.82 -24.94
N ALA A 107 -8.06 4.03 -24.67
CA ALA A 107 -8.58 5.30 -24.16
C ALA A 107 -8.18 5.60 -22.72
N GLY A 108 -7.88 4.58 -21.90
CA GLY A 108 -7.46 4.78 -20.50
C GLY A 108 -6.08 5.43 -20.32
N CYS A 109 -5.34 5.62 -21.42
CA CYS A 109 -3.97 6.15 -21.39
C CYS A 109 -3.80 7.36 -22.31
N ILE A 110 -4.90 8.05 -22.69
CA ILE A 110 -4.86 9.22 -23.58
C ILE A 110 -4.91 10.54 -22.77
N ASP A 111 -4.10 11.49 -23.18
CA ASP A 111 -4.04 12.83 -22.59
C ASP A 111 -5.07 13.78 -23.21
N ALA A 112 -5.38 13.56 -24.50
CA ALA A 112 -6.34 14.36 -25.26
C ALA A 112 -7.10 13.50 -26.27
N VAL A 113 -8.25 13.98 -26.72
CA VAL A 113 -9.06 13.29 -27.72
C VAL A 113 -9.20 14.12 -29.02
N LEU A 114 -9.20 13.44 -30.14
CA LEU A 114 -9.56 13.96 -31.44
C LEU A 114 -10.92 13.38 -31.82
N LEU A 115 -12.00 14.13 -31.57
CA LEU A 115 -13.36 13.71 -31.89
C LEU A 115 -13.63 13.94 -33.37
N VAL A 116 -13.92 12.87 -34.11
CA VAL A 116 -14.05 12.90 -35.57
C VAL A 116 -15.53 12.73 -35.95
N VAL A 117 -16.05 13.70 -36.72
CA VAL A 117 -17.41 13.72 -37.24
C VAL A 117 -17.32 13.85 -38.76
N SER A 118 -18.10 13.09 -39.50
CA SER A 118 -18.17 13.22 -40.96
C SER A 118 -19.11 14.37 -41.38
N ALA A 119 -18.69 15.19 -42.33
CA ALA A 119 -19.55 16.22 -42.92
C ALA A 119 -20.78 15.64 -43.69
N GLU A 120 -20.67 14.36 -44.13
CA GLU A 120 -21.75 13.66 -44.79
C GLU A 120 -22.88 13.23 -43.85
N GLU A 121 -22.53 12.86 -42.63
CA GLU A 121 -23.44 12.14 -41.73
C GLU A 121 -23.77 12.86 -40.42
N GLY A 122 -22.98 13.86 -40.01
CA GLY A 122 -23.16 14.56 -38.73
C GLY A 122 -22.92 13.71 -37.48
N ILE A 123 -23.58 14.06 -36.40
CA ILE A 123 -23.47 13.35 -35.11
C ILE A 123 -24.21 12.02 -35.17
N LYS A 124 -23.58 10.98 -34.64
CA LYS A 124 -24.13 9.62 -34.57
C LYS A 124 -24.12 9.11 -33.11
N PRO A 125 -24.97 8.13 -32.78
CA PRO A 125 -25.01 7.56 -31.41
C PRO A 125 -23.67 7.07 -30.89
N GLN A 126 -22.78 6.56 -31.75
CA GLN A 126 -21.42 6.16 -31.34
C GLN A 126 -20.53 7.36 -31.04
N THR A 127 -20.73 8.50 -31.67
CA THR A 127 -20.02 9.75 -31.34
C THR A 127 -20.37 10.19 -29.91
N GLU A 128 -21.65 10.10 -29.54
CA GLU A 128 -22.14 10.39 -28.19
C GLU A 128 -21.58 9.41 -27.15
N GLU A 129 -21.60 8.09 -27.45
CA GLU A 129 -21.03 7.07 -26.57
C GLU A 129 -19.54 7.29 -26.35
N HIS A 130 -18.78 7.58 -27.41
CA HIS A 130 -17.33 7.83 -27.33
C HIS A 130 -17.01 9.09 -26.52
N LEU A 131 -17.75 10.17 -26.69
CA LEU A 131 -17.60 11.39 -25.89
C LEU A 131 -17.92 11.12 -24.41
N SER A 132 -18.99 10.36 -24.15
CA SER A 132 -19.35 9.95 -22.79
C SER A 132 -18.24 9.11 -22.13
N ILE A 133 -17.64 8.18 -22.85
CA ILE A 133 -16.49 7.38 -22.39
C ILE A 133 -15.30 8.30 -22.08
N CYS A 134 -14.94 9.23 -22.95
CA CYS A 134 -13.86 10.19 -22.71
C CYS A 134 -14.11 11.02 -21.45
N ASN A 135 -15.34 11.47 -21.22
CA ASN A 135 -15.73 12.16 -19.99
C ASN A 135 -15.56 11.30 -18.73
N LEU A 136 -16.02 10.04 -18.79
CA LEU A 136 -15.88 9.08 -17.68
C LEU A 136 -14.41 8.79 -17.36
N LEU A 137 -13.57 8.66 -18.39
CA LEU A 137 -12.13 8.47 -18.27
C LEU A 137 -11.38 9.74 -17.87
N GLY A 138 -12.08 10.88 -17.76
CA GLY A 138 -11.49 12.13 -17.26
C GLY A 138 -10.63 12.87 -18.27
N VAL A 139 -10.77 12.57 -19.56
CA VAL A 139 -10.16 13.37 -20.61
C VAL A 139 -10.76 14.78 -20.55
N ARG A 140 -9.90 15.80 -20.52
CA ARG A 140 -10.30 17.22 -20.37
C ARG A 140 -9.77 18.10 -21.48
N ARG A 141 -9.06 17.53 -22.45
CA ARG A 141 -8.47 18.25 -23.59
C ARG A 141 -8.77 17.52 -24.88
N GLY A 142 -8.88 18.26 -25.96
CA GLY A 142 -9.06 17.66 -27.26
C GLY A 142 -9.51 18.67 -28.29
N LEU A 143 -9.69 18.18 -29.49
CA LEU A 143 -10.17 18.95 -30.65
C LEU A 143 -11.29 18.16 -31.35
N THR A 144 -12.20 18.86 -32.00
CA THR A 144 -13.21 18.24 -32.84
C THR A 144 -12.88 18.48 -34.32
N VAL A 145 -12.93 17.42 -35.10
CA VAL A 145 -12.59 17.49 -36.54
C VAL A 145 -13.80 17.07 -37.37
N ILE A 146 -14.24 17.92 -38.26
CA ILE A 146 -15.24 17.58 -39.29
C ILE A 146 -14.49 17.15 -40.56
N THR A 147 -14.59 15.86 -40.88
CA THR A 147 -13.90 15.23 -42.02
C THR A 147 -14.76 15.22 -43.28
N LYS A 148 -14.16 14.81 -44.40
CA LYS A 148 -14.84 14.65 -45.72
C LYS A 148 -15.55 15.93 -46.22
N ILE A 149 -14.97 17.10 -45.93
CA ILE A 149 -15.56 18.38 -46.41
C ILE A 149 -15.56 18.53 -47.93
N ASP A 150 -14.76 17.70 -48.59
CA ASP A 150 -14.69 17.65 -50.07
C ASP A 150 -15.86 16.91 -50.72
N SER A 151 -16.68 16.21 -49.93
CA SER A 151 -17.82 15.41 -50.40
C SER A 151 -19.17 16.12 -50.22
N VAL A 152 -19.19 17.32 -49.63
CA VAL A 152 -20.42 18.07 -49.33
C VAL A 152 -20.33 19.52 -49.82
N ASP A 153 -21.47 20.17 -49.98
CA ASP A 153 -21.53 21.60 -50.28
C ASP A 153 -21.37 22.46 -49.00
N ALA A 154 -21.22 23.77 -49.19
CA ALA A 154 -21.01 24.71 -48.11
C ALA A 154 -22.20 24.80 -47.14
N ALA A 155 -23.44 24.63 -47.63
CA ALA A 155 -24.63 24.69 -46.81
C ALA A 155 -24.72 23.47 -45.84
N GLN A 156 -24.45 22.27 -46.34
CA GLN A 156 -24.39 21.05 -45.54
C GLN A 156 -23.26 21.10 -44.51
N LEU A 157 -22.08 21.58 -44.92
CA LEU A 157 -20.96 21.75 -43.97
C LEU A 157 -21.33 22.68 -42.83
N GLU A 158 -21.97 23.82 -43.10
CA GLU A 158 -22.37 24.76 -42.05
C GLU A 158 -23.49 24.19 -41.16
N SER A 159 -24.42 23.40 -41.73
CA SER A 159 -25.43 22.66 -40.95
C SER A 159 -24.81 21.69 -39.98
N VAL A 160 -23.88 20.82 -40.42
CA VAL A 160 -23.18 19.84 -39.55
C VAL A 160 -22.29 20.55 -38.53
N ARG A 161 -21.66 21.67 -38.90
CA ARG A 161 -20.87 22.48 -37.97
C ARG A 161 -21.75 23.07 -36.87
N SER A 162 -22.93 23.59 -37.18
CA SER A 162 -23.89 24.13 -36.22
C SER A 162 -24.43 23.04 -35.29
N GLU A 163 -24.80 21.87 -35.83
CA GLU A 163 -25.20 20.68 -35.06
C GLU A 163 -24.11 20.25 -34.11
N THR A 164 -22.87 20.09 -34.61
CA THR A 164 -21.70 19.70 -33.81
C THR A 164 -21.43 20.72 -32.72
N ASN A 165 -21.49 22.01 -33.01
CA ASN A 165 -21.28 23.06 -32.03
C ASN A 165 -22.35 23.02 -30.91
N SER A 166 -23.61 22.77 -31.28
CA SER A 166 -24.71 22.60 -30.29
C SER A 166 -24.53 21.38 -29.43
N PHE A 167 -24.08 20.26 -29.99
CA PHE A 167 -23.79 19.01 -29.30
C PHE A 167 -22.64 19.16 -28.30
N LEU A 168 -21.60 19.92 -28.64
CA LEU A 168 -20.42 20.11 -27.82
C LEU A 168 -20.59 21.15 -26.70
N ARG A 169 -21.68 21.91 -26.70
CA ARG A 169 -21.93 22.97 -25.73
C ARG A 169 -21.87 22.44 -24.30
N GLY A 170 -21.07 23.07 -23.44
CA GLY A 170 -20.85 22.66 -22.06
C GLY A 170 -19.95 21.43 -21.90
N THR A 171 -19.35 20.91 -22.96
CA THR A 171 -18.33 19.87 -22.91
C THR A 171 -16.92 20.47 -22.92
N PHE A 172 -15.90 19.65 -22.61
CA PHE A 172 -14.50 20.07 -22.70
C PHE A 172 -13.99 20.28 -24.14
N LEU A 173 -14.80 19.96 -25.16
CA LEU A 173 -14.52 20.16 -26.60
C LEU A 173 -15.21 21.39 -27.18
N GLU A 174 -15.87 22.19 -26.39
CA GLU A 174 -16.55 23.41 -26.86
C GLU A 174 -15.55 24.38 -27.49
N GLY A 175 -15.85 24.85 -28.70
CA GLY A 175 -15.13 25.93 -29.40
C GLY A 175 -13.98 25.49 -30.32
N GLY A 176 -13.55 24.23 -30.31
CA GLY A 176 -12.42 23.76 -31.14
C GLY A 176 -12.85 22.87 -32.32
N ILE A 177 -13.55 23.40 -33.35
CA ILE A 177 -14.02 22.62 -34.53
C ILE A 177 -13.17 22.94 -35.74
N PHE A 178 -12.54 21.91 -36.35
CA PHE A 178 -11.65 22.02 -37.52
C PHE A 178 -12.21 21.24 -38.70
N PRO A 179 -12.77 21.92 -39.74
CA PRO A 179 -13.17 21.27 -40.98
C PRO A 179 -11.93 20.85 -41.78
N VAL A 180 -11.85 19.57 -42.21
CA VAL A 180 -10.71 19.05 -42.96
C VAL A 180 -11.11 18.04 -44.04
N SER A 181 -10.27 17.91 -45.05
CA SER A 181 -10.29 16.79 -46.00
C SER A 181 -8.94 16.08 -45.99
N ALA A 182 -8.92 14.82 -45.59
CA ALA A 182 -7.73 13.98 -45.70
C ALA A 182 -7.33 13.67 -47.14
N ARG A 183 -8.27 13.81 -48.10
CA ARG A 183 -8.06 13.55 -49.52
C ARG A 183 -7.42 14.74 -50.23
N THR A 184 -7.93 15.94 -49.98
CA THR A 184 -7.47 17.19 -50.66
C THR A 184 -6.46 17.98 -49.83
N SER A 185 -6.21 17.56 -48.57
CA SER A 185 -5.40 18.26 -47.57
C SER A 185 -5.97 19.62 -47.14
N ALA A 186 -7.20 19.97 -47.51
CA ALA A 186 -7.86 21.21 -47.07
C ALA A 186 -8.00 21.19 -45.53
N GLY A 187 -7.68 22.30 -44.87
CA GLY A 187 -7.78 22.49 -43.43
C GLY A 187 -6.72 21.76 -42.59
N MET A 188 -5.92 20.86 -43.15
CA MET A 188 -4.96 20.02 -42.42
C MET A 188 -3.86 20.82 -41.74
N GLU A 189 -3.40 21.92 -42.35
CA GLU A 189 -2.35 22.76 -41.78
C GLU A 189 -2.83 23.53 -40.54
N ALA A 190 -4.08 23.99 -40.54
CA ALA A 190 -4.70 24.61 -39.36
C ALA A 190 -4.84 23.61 -38.22
N LEU A 191 -5.28 22.38 -38.52
CA LEU A 191 -5.38 21.30 -37.55
C LEU A 191 -4.00 20.91 -36.97
N ARG A 192 -2.95 20.83 -37.82
CA ARG A 192 -1.59 20.53 -37.35
C ARG A 192 -1.07 21.58 -36.37
N ARG A 193 -1.28 22.87 -36.65
CA ARG A 193 -0.87 23.96 -35.76
C ARG A 193 -1.54 23.83 -34.38
N GLU A 194 -2.85 23.52 -34.40
CA GLU A 194 -3.57 23.39 -33.12
C GLU A 194 -3.19 22.14 -32.36
N LEU A 195 -2.91 21.02 -33.03
CA LEU A 195 -2.36 19.81 -32.38
C LEU A 195 -1.01 20.08 -31.73
N LEU A 196 -0.12 20.86 -32.35
CA LEU A 196 1.13 21.29 -31.77
C LEU A 196 0.92 22.20 -30.54
N SER A 197 -0.02 23.14 -30.62
CA SER A 197 -0.41 23.99 -29.51
C SER A 197 -0.91 23.15 -28.31
N LEU A 198 -1.77 22.18 -28.57
CA LEU A 198 -2.30 21.26 -27.57
C LEU A 198 -1.16 20.41 -26.91
N ALA A 199 -0.19 19.98 -27.71
CA ALA A 199 0.93 19.16 -27.24
C ALA A 199 1.96 19.96 -26.43
N MET A 200 2.03 21.27 -26.58
CA MET A 200 2.90 22.13 -25.77
C MET A 200 2.38 22.37 -24.36
N GLN A 201 1.09 22.18 -24.13
CA GLN A 201 0.52 22.31 -22.78
C GLN A 201 1.16 21.25 -21.88
N PRO A 202 1.56 21.62 -20.66
CA PRO A 202 2.23 20.67 -19.78
C PRO A 202 1.33 19.46 -19.51
N VAL A 203 1.81 18.29 -19.88
CA VAL A 203 1.32 17.03 -19.36
C VAL A 203 2.15 16.74 -18.12
N THR A 204 1.55 16.80 -16.96
CA THR A 204 2.24 16.45 -15.72
C THR A 204 2.48 14.95 -15.72
N GLY A 205 3.67 14.56 -16.16
CA GLY A 205 4.12 13.17 -15.96
C GLY A 205 4.09 12.84 -14.49
N ASP A 206 3.47 11.75 -14.15
CA ASP A 206 3.31 11.31 -12.76
C ASP A 206 4.58 10.59 -12.29
N GLN A 207 5.53 11.37 -11.80
CA GLN A 207 6.81 10.87 -11.24
C GLN A 207 6.72 10.53 -9.76
N ASP A 208 5.66 10.94 -9.08
CA ASP A 208 5.48 10.69 -7.66
C ASP A 208 4.92 9.30 -7.36
N HIS A 209 4.43 8.59 -8.37
CA HIS A 209 3.96 7.22 -8.25
C HIS A 209 5.00 6.20 -8.73
N VAL A 210 4.89 4.98 -8.20
CA VAL A 210 5.68 3.83 -8.64
C VAL A 210 5.37 3.47 -10.10
N SER A 211 6.33 2.83 -10.78
CA SER A 211 6.16 2.50 -12.19
C SER A 211 5.01 1.52 -12.41
N ARG A 212 4.10 1.87 -13.33
CA ARG A 212 2.96 1.05 -13.76
C ARG A 212 2.81 1.07 -15.26
N LEU A 213 2.86 -0.10 -15.87
CA LEU A 213 2.68 -0.27 -17.32
C LEU A 213 1.65 -1.38 -17.58
N PRO A 214 0.38 -1.04 -17.82
CA PRO A 214 -0.63 -1.99 -18.29
C PRO A 214 -0.27 -2.53 -19.67
N ILE A 215 -0.30 -3.86 -19.83
CA ILE A 215 0.04 -4.52 -21.09
C ILE A 215 -1.17 -4.48 -22.02
N ASP A 216 -1.00 -3.93 -23.22
CA ASP A 216 -2.00 -3.97 -24.28
C ASP A 216 -1.75 -5.07 -25.31
N ARG A 217 -0.49 -5.46 -25.53
CA ARG A 217 -0.10 -6.55 -26.41
C ARG A 217 1.14 -7.27 -25.89
N SER A 218 1.21 -8.56 -26.20
CA SER A 218 2.40 -9.39 -26.02
C SER A 218 2.65 -10.21 -27.28
N PHE A 219 3.90 -10.39 -27.67
CA PHE A 219 4.29 -11.17 -28.82
C PHE A 219 5.74 -11.64 -28.72
N VAL A 220 6.08 -12.69 -29.49
CA VAL A 220 7.46 -13.15 -29.60
C VAL A 220 8.13 -12.45 -30.77
N MET A 221 9.31 -11.91 -30.53
CA MET A 221 10.16 -11.37 -31.57
C MET A 221 11.36 -12.26 -31.79
N LYS A 222 11.53 -12.73 -33.04
CA LYS A 222 12.64 -13.65 -33.40
C LYS A 222 13.99 -13.03 -33.05
N GLY A 223 14.75 -13.71 -32.21
CA GLY A 223 16.07 -13.27 -31.72
C GLY A 223 16.03 -12.38 -30.47
N PHE A 224 14.85 -11.89 -30.04
CA PHE A 224 14.70 -11.03 -28.87
C PHE A 224 13.88 -11.67 -27.75
N GLY A 225 13.03 -12.63 -28.05
CA GLY A 225 12.15 -13.29 -27.08
C GLY A 225 10.83 -12.55 -26.87
N THR A 226 10.32 -12.57 -25.65
CA THR A 226 9.03 -11.97 -25.30
C THR A 226 9.11 -10.45 -25.28
N VAL A 227 8.24 -9.81 -26.03
CA VAL A 227 8.07 -8.35 -26.06
C VAL A 227 6.64 -8.02 -25.67
N VAL A 228 6.50 -7.07 -24.76
CA VAL A 228 5.20 -6.50 -24.38
C VAL A 228 5.12 -5.04 -24.76
N THR A 229 3.92 -4.54 -25.05
CA THR A 229 3.70 -3.11 -25.28
C THR A 229 2.64 -2.57 -24.34
N GLY A 230 2.75 -1.29 -24.02
CA GLY A 230 1.82 -0.55 -23.18
C GLY A 230 2.15 0.92 -23.11
N THR A 231 1.32 1.69 -22.43
CA THR A 231 1.62 3.07 -22.05
C THR A 231 2.04 3.11 -20.58
N LEU A 232 3.19 3.70 -20.30
CA LEU A 232 3.67 3.87 -18.92
C LEU A 232 2.82 4.94 -18.24
N LEU A 233 1.98 4.53 -17.27
CA LEU A 233 1.04 5.42 -16.59
C LEU A 233 1.75 6.32 -15.57
N SER A 234 2.73 5.77 -14.87
CA SER A 234 3.43 6.45 -13.77
C SER A 234 4.87 5.96 -13.63
N GLY A 235 5.71 6.76 -13.01
CA GLY A 235 7.11 6.47 -12.74
C GLY A 235 7.99 6.48 -13.99
N ALA A 236 9.12 5.76 -13.90
CA ALA A 236 10.07 5.57 -15.00
C ALA A 236 10.51 4.10 -15.05
N ILE A 237 10.91 3.64 -16.22
CA ILE A 237 11.49 2.30 -16.44
C ILE A 237 12.77 2.46 -17.24
N GLN A 238 13.82 1.75 -16.82
CA GLN A 238 15.12 1.73 -17.50
C GLN A 238 15.55 0.31 -17.88
N VAL A 239 16.46 0.22 -18.83
CA VAL A 239 17.08 -1.05 -19.20
C VAL A 239 17.81 -1.65 -18.00
N GLY A 240 17.55 -2.93 -17.74
CA GLY A 240 18.11 -3.64 -16.58
C GLY A 240 17.18 -3.71 -15.36
N ASP A 241 16.10 -2.93 -15.33
CA ASP A 241 15.16 -2.94 -14.21
C ASP A 241 14.54 -4.31 -13.99
N ALA A 242 14.37 -4.65 -12.71
CA ALA A 242 13.49 -5.74 -12.29
C ALA A 242 12.08 -5.20 -12.13
N LEU A 243 11.09 -5.87 -12.71
CA LEU A 243 9.67 -5.57 -12.59
C LEU A 243 8.90 -6.80 -12.11
N SER A 244 7.71 -6.60 -11.57
CA SER A 244 6.74 -7.66 -11.26
C SER A 244 5.59 -7.61 -12.26
N LEU A 245 5.24 -8.74 -12.83
CA LEU A 245 4.04 -8.88 -13.66
C LEU A 245 2.86 -9.29 -12.76
N GLU A 246 1.84 -8.46 -12.71
CA GLU A 246 0.66 -8.61 -11.86
C GLU A 246 -0.65 -8.67 -12.68
N PRO A 247 -1.66 -9.45 -12.27
CA PRO A 247 -1.62 -10.48 -11.24
C PRO A 247 -0.76 -11.68 -11.66
N GLY A 248 -0.15 -12.35 -10.67
CA GLY A 248 0.69 -13.54 -10.93
C GLY A 248 2.03 -13.50 -10.19
N ILE A 249 2.47 -12.30 -9.72
CA ILE A 249 3.71 -12.09 -8.95
C ILE A 249 4.93 -12.72 -9.67
N ARG A 250 5.04 -12.49 -10.98
CA ARG A 250 6.15 -13.01 -11.78
C ARG A 250 7.23 -11.95 -11.92
N ALA A 251 8.41 -12.23 -11.38
CA ALA A 251 9.58 -11.36 -11.56
C ALA A 251 10.08 -11.45 -13.00
N VAL A 252 10.29 -10.31 -13.63
CA VAL A 252 10.81 -10.16 -14.98
C VAL A 252 11.90 -9.11 -15.01
N ARG A 253 12.79 -9.16 -16.00
CA ARG A 253 13.84 -8.17 -16.18
C ARG A 253 13.75 -7.51 -17.56
N VAL A 254 13.88 -6.19 -17.60
CA VAL A 254 13.90 -5.40 -18.84
C VAL A 254 15.25 -5.59 -19.51
N ARG A 255 15.28 -6.22 -20.71
CA ARG A 255 16.50 -6.39 -21.53
C ARG A 255 16.74 -5.22 -22.47
N GLY A 256 15.66 -4.54 -22.85
CA GLY A 256 15.70 -3.39 -23.74
C GLY A 256 14.34 -2.78 -23.84
N LEU A 257 14.29 -1.51 -24.19
CA LEU A 257 13.06 -0.77 -24.37
C LEU A 257 13.14 0.09 -25.61
N GLN A 258 11.99 0.35 -26.19
CA GLN A 258 11.87 1.16 -27.41
C GLN A 258 10.60 2.01 -27.33
N THR A 259 10.73 3.25 -27.79
CA THR A 259 9.58 4.14 -28.05
C THR A 259 9.51 4.41 -29.55
N HIS A 260 8.35 4.13 -30.16
CA HIS A 260 8.13 4.34 -31.62
C HIS A 260 9.20 3.76 -32.55
N GLY A 261 9.80 2.63 -32.15
CA GLY A 261 10.83 1.94 -32.94
C GLY A 261 12.28 2.42 -32.71
N HIS A 262 12.48 3.42 -31.87
CA HIS A 262 13.80 3.89 -31.46
C HIS A 262 14.17 3.27 -30.10
N PRO A 263 15.39 2.71 -29.96
CA PRO A 263 15.87 2.22 -28.68
C PRO A 263 16.11 3.40 -27.74
N GLU A 264 15.73 3.20 -26.48
CA GLU A 264 15.92 4.15 -25.39
C GLU A 264 16.55 3.44 -24.18
N GLU A 265 17.25 4.17 -23.33
CA GLU A 265 17.77 3.63 -22.07
C GLU A 265 16.78 3.80 -20.92
N VAL A 266 15.99 4.88 -20.92
CA VAL A 266 15.00 5.23 -19.89
C VAL A 266 13.77 5.79 -20.55
N VAL A 267 12.58 5.40 -20.05
CA VAL A 267 11.30 6.01 -20.44
C VAL A 267 10.58 6.52 -19.21
N GLN A 268 9.84 7.61 -19.39
CA GLN A 268 9.03 8.24 -18.35
C GLN A 268 7.54 8.04 -18.63
N SER A 269 6.72 8.28 -17.59
CA SER A 269 5.26 8.25 -17.68
C SER A 269 4.73 9.10 -18.85
N GLY A 270 3.59 8.70 -19.42
CA GLY A 270 3.00 9.28 -20.62
C GLY A 270 3.58 8.73 -21.93
N SER A 271 4.60 7.88 -21.89
CA SER A 271 5.22 7.32 -23.09
C SER A 271 4.64 5.94 -23.43
N ARG A 272 4.37 5.72 -24.73
CA ARG A 272 4.09 4.39 -25.22
C ARG A 272 5.39 3.63 -25.50
N VAL A 273 5.55 2.46 -24.88
CA VAL A 273 6.80 1.72 -24.89
C VAL A 273 6.60 0.25 -25.26
N ALA A 274 7.60 -0.32 -25.93
CA ALA A 274 7.79 -1.76 -26.11
C ALA A 274 8.95 -2.22 -25.23
N LEU A 275 8.68 -3.17 -24.34
CA LEU A 275 9.68 -3.75 -23.42
C LEU A 275 10.02 -5.16 -23.87
N ASN A 276 11.29 -5.44 -24.06
CA ASN A 276 11.81 -6.79 -24.18
C ASN A 276 12.07 -7.35 -22.77
N LEU A 277 11.39 -8.43 -22.43
CA LEU A 277 11.41 -9.03 -21.09
C LEU A 277 12.21 -10.33 -21.07
N ALA A 278 13.01 -10.48 -20.02
CA ALA A 278 13.69 -11.72 -19.69
C ALA A 278 12.91 -12.50 -18.62
N GLY A 279 13.02 -13.82 -18.66
CA GLY A 279 12.50 -14.71 -17.61
C GLY A 279 11.01 -15.00 -17.72
N ILE A 280 10.38 -14.74 -18.89
CA ILE A 280 8.96 -14.98 -19.11
C ILE A 280 8.69 -15.42 -20.55
N ASP A 281 7.75 -16.35 -20.71
CA ASP A 281 7.18 -16.72 -21.99
C ASP A 281 6.01 -15.82 -22.37
N VAL A 282 5.75 -15.68 -23.68
CA VAL A 282 4.66 -14.84 -24.19
C VAL A 282 3.28 -15.28 -23.69
N SER A 283 3.11 -16.58 -23.43
CA SER A 283 1.87 -17.16 -22.89
C SER A 283 1.58 -16.72 -21.44
N GLU A 284 2.61 -16.30 -20.71
CA GLU A 284 2.50 -15.82 -19.32
C GLU A 284 2.22 -14.31 -19.26
N ALA A 285 2.49 -13.57 -20.34
CA ALA A 285 2.25 -12.14 -20.43
C ALA A 285 1.04 -11.85 -21.31
N SER A 286 -0.06 -11.42 -20.73
CA SER A 286 -1.31 -11.20 -21.43
C SER A 286 -1.84 -9.76 -21.23
N ARG A 287 -2.69 -9.35 -22.18
CA ARG A 287 -3.43 -8.08 -22.03
C ARG A 287 -4.26 -8.07 -20.75
N GLY A 288 -4.25 -6.96 -20.05
CA GLY A 288 -4.94 -6.78 -18.77
C GLY A 288 -4.05 -6.98 -17.54
N GLN A 289 -2.87 -7.59 -17.71
CA GLN A 289 -1.84 -7.59 -16.67
C GLN A 289 -1.07 -6.27 -16.68
N THR A 290 -0.42 -5.96 -15.56
CA THR A 290 0.35 -4.73 -15.38
C THR A 290 1.75 -5.05 -14.87
N LEU A 291 2.77 -4.47 -15.50
CA LEU A 291 4.13 -4.44 -14.96
C LEU A 291 4.24 -3.33 -13.93
N VAL A 292 4.78 -3.65 -12.76
CA VAL A 292 4.94 -2.72 -11.64
C VAL A 292 6.32 -2.84 -11.01
N SER A 293 6.76 -1.81 -10.28
CA SER A 293 7.96 -1.90 -9.43
C SER A 293 7.80 -3.02 -8.41
N PRO A 294 8.82 -3.88 -8.19
CA PRO A 294 8.68 -5.06 -7.36
C PRO A 294 8.30 -4.75 -5.92
N GLY A 295 7.32 -5.48 -5.39
CA GLY A 295 6.90 -5.38 -3.99
C GLY A 295 6.23 -4.06 -3.59
N THR A 296 5.77 -3.27 -4.56
CA THR A 296 5.08 -1.99 -4.32
C THR A 296 3.56 -2.13 -4.35
N LEU A 297 3.00 -2.63 -5.44
CA LEU A 297 1.56 -2.77 -5.63
C LEU A 297 1.14 -4.23 -5.63
N THR A 298 -0.10 -4.48 -5.25
CA THR A 298 -0.70 -5.81 -5.22
C THR A 298 -2.06 -5.76 -5.93
N ALA A 299 -2.32 -6.77 -6.76
CA ALA A 299 -3.61 -6.88 -7.44
C ALA A 299 -4.74 -7.19 -6.46
N MET A 300 -5.82 -6.42 -6.51
CA MET A 300 -6.95 -6.50 -5.60
C MET A 300 -8.24 -6.86 -6.33
N SER A 301 -9.08 -7.68 -5.67
CA SER A 301 -10.41 -8.06 -6.17
C SER A 301 -11.54 -7.22 -5.58
N ILE A 302 -11.27 -6.40 -4.59
CA ILE A 302 -12.29 -5.58 -3.94
C ILE A 302 -11.80 -4.15 -3.92
N ILE A 303 -12.62 -3.24 -4.45
CA ILE A 303 -12.32 -1.80 -4.50
C ILE A 303 -13.54 -1.00 -4.10
N ASP A 304 -13.33 0.17 -3.52
CA ASP A 304 -14.38 1.15 -3.24
C ASP A 304 -14.23 2.32 -4.22
N VAL A 305 -15.34 2.69 -4.83
CA VAL A 305 -15.35 3.63 -5.95
C VAL A 305 -16.45 4.68 -5.81
N GLU A 306 -16.25 5.83 -6.44
CA GLU A 306 -17.34 6.72 -6.83
C GLU A 306 -17.69 6.44 -8.28
N ALA A 307 -18.93 6.07 -8.55
CA ALA A 307 -19.43 5.85 -9.90
C ALA A 307 -20.53 6.83 -10.26
N VAL A 308 -20.54 7.26 -11.52
CA VAL A 308 -21.58 8.08 -12.15
C VAL A 308 -22.29 7.22 -13.17
N LEU A 309 -23.60 7.12 -13.09
CA LEU A 309 -24.41 6.48 -14.13
C LEU A 309 -24.79 7.51 -15.20
N LEU A 310 -24.72 7.09 -16.46
CA LEU A 310 -25.11 7.94 -17.59
C LEU A 310 -26.62 8.23 -17.57
N PRO A 311 -27.06 9.36 -18.11
CA PRO A 311 -28.49 9.63 -18.33
C PRO A 311 -29.12 8.55 -19.22
N GLY A 312 -30.41 8.24 -18.99
CA GLY A 312 -31.17 7.31 -19.81
C GLY A 312 -30.88 5.81 -19.60
N VAL A 313 -29.90 5.44 -18.75
CA VAL A 313 -29.66 4.03 -18.40
C VAL A 313 -30.60 3.54 -17.30
N ARG A 314 -30.78 2.23 -17.20
CA ARG A 314 -31.55 1.64 -16.09
C ARG A 314 -30.80 1.79 -14.77
N SER A 315 -31.55 1.95 -13.67
CA SER A 315 -30.97 2.01 -12.33
C SER A 315 -30.17 0.74 -12.03
N LEU A 316 -29.01 0.91 -11.38
CA LEU A 316 -28.09 -0.17 -11.06
C LEU A 316 -28.43 -0.72 -9.66
N LYS A 317 -28.84 -1.99 -9.61
CA LYS A 317 -29.27 -2.66 -8.38
C LYS A 317 -28.07 -3.23 -7.58
N HIS A 318 -28.29 -3.41 -6.28
CA HIS A 318 -27.38 -4.18 -5.43
C HIS A 318 -27.22 -5.61 -5.96
N ARG A 319 -25.96 -6.12 -5.99
CA ARG A 319 -25.55 -7.41 -6.58
C ARG A 319 -25.69 -7.52 -8.11
N ALA A 320 -25.94 -6.42 -8.81
CA ALA A 320 -25.88 -6.45 -10.26
C ALA A 320 -24.48 -6.84 -10.74
N GLN A 321 -24.43 -7.58 -11.85
CA GLN A 321 -23.17 -7.86 -12.56
C GLN A 321 -23.00 -6.87 -13.70
N VAL A 322 -21.79 -6.36 -13.82
CA VAL A 322 -21.37 -5.42 -14.85
C VAL A 322 -20.00 -5.79 -15.40
N HIS A 323 -19.68 -5.39 -16.61
CA HIS A 323 -18.30 -5.39 -17.09
C HIS A 323 -17.59 -4.15 -16.55
N PHE A 324 -16.44 -4.36 -15.95
CA PHE A 324 -15.53 -3.34 -15.45
C PHE A 324 -14.33 -3.23 -16.37
N HIS A 325 -14.08 -2.02 -16.86
CA HIS A 325 -12.94 -1.71 -17.72
C HIS A 325 -12.09 -0.61 -17.09
N ALA A 326 -10.79 -0.87 -16.93
CA ALA A 326 -9.82 0.12 -16.49
C ALA A 326 -8.50 -0.13 -17.24
N PHE A 327 -7.98 0.89 -17.92
CA PHE A 327 -6.79 0.76 -18.77
C PHE A 327 -6.97 -0.40 -19.77
N THR A 328 -6.09 -1.41 -19.69
CA THR A 328 -6.15 -2.61 -20.54
C THR A 328 -6.96 -3.76 -19.94
N ALA A 329 -7.37 -3.63 -18.69
CA ALA A 329 -8.11 -4.65 -17.97
C ALA A 329 -9.60 -4.67 -18.35
N ASP A 330 -10.16 -5.88 -18.46
CA ASP A 330 -11.57 -6.16 -18.69
C ASP A 330 -11.98 -7.36 -17.84
N THR A 331 -12.85 -7.14 -16.87
CA THR A 331 -13.31 -8.18 -15.96
C THR A 331 -14.77 -7.96 -15.59
N LEU A 332 -15.46 -9.02 -15.17
CA LEU A 332 -16.77 -8.87 -14.54
C LEU A 332 -16.60 -8.33 -13.11
N ALA A 333 -17.57 -7.53 -12.70
CA ALA A 333 -17.67 -7.02 -11.34
C ALA A 333 -19.07 -7.18 -10.77
N THR A 334 -19.16 -7.50 -9.50
CA THR A 334 -20.42 -7.50 -8.73
C THR A 334 -20.52 -6.22 -7.93
N VAL A 335 -21.61 -5.50 -8.10
CA VAL A 335 -21.89 -4.21 -7.45
C VAL A 335 -22.41 -4.44 -6.04
N SER A 336 -21.85 -3.76 -5.05
CA SER A 336 -22.32 -3.74 -3.68
C SER A 336 -22.61 -2.32 -3.23
N LEU A 337 -23.89 -1.97 -3.17
CA LEU A 337 -24.35 -0.66 -2.70
C LEU A 337 -24.38 -0.64 -1.17
N TYR A 338 -23.86 0.44 -0.56
CA TYR A 338 -23.73 0.56 0.89
C TYR A 338 -25.08 0.65 1.61
N ASP A 339 -26.03 1.37 1.02
CA ASP A 339 -27.40 1.58 1.55
C ASP A 339 -28.47 0.70 0.88
N TYR A 340 -28.05 -0.24 0.01
CA TYR A 340 -28.91 -1.14 -0.77
C TYR A 340 -29.89 -0.46 -1.74
N ARG A 341 -29.98 0.88 -1.77
CA ARG A 341 -30.84 1.60 -2.70
C ARG A 341 -30.24 1.57 -4.10
N PRO A 342 -31.03 1.34 -5.15
CA PRO A 342 -30.54 1.40 -6.52
C PRO A 342 -29.84 2.72 -6.81
N ALA A 343 -28.77 2.67 -7.63
CA ALA A 343 -28.15 3.87 -8.14
C ALA A 343 -28.94 4.33 -9.38
N GLU A 344 -29.45 5.54 -9.33
CA GLU A 344 -30.29 6.10 -10.40
C GLU A 344 -29.46 6.72 -11.53
N ALA A 345 -30.03 6.78 -12.73
CA ALA A 345 -29.42 7.43 -13.88
C ALA A 345 -29.05 8.90 -13.58
N GLY A 346 -27.91 9.34 -14.09
CA GLY A 346 -27.41 10.71 -13.89
C GLY A 346 -26.87 10.99 -12.48
N THR A 347 -26.89 10.01 -11.55
CA THR A 347 -26.44 10.23 -10.18
C THR A 347 -25.02 9.71 -9.92
N ARG A 348 -24.34 10.33 -8.95
CA ARG A 348 -23.08 9.86 -8.39
C ARG A 348 -23.33 9.03 -7.15
N ARG A 349 -22.66 7.88 -7.03
CA ARG A 349 -22.83 6.98 -5.88
C ARG A 349 -21.51 6.36 -5.47
N LEU A 350 -21.28 6.31 -4.17
CA LEU A 350 -20.23 5.48 -3.57
C LEU A 350 -20.70 4.04 -3.52
N MET A 351 -19.86 3.14 -4.03
CA MET A 351 -20.15 1.71 -4.04
C MET A 351 -18.90 0.88 -3.97
N ARG A 352 -19.05 -0.37 -3.57
CA ARG A 352 -17.99 -1.38 -3.59
C ARG A 352 -18.16 -2.25 -4.82
N LEU A 353 -17.09 -2.47 -5.53
CA LEU A 353 -17.01 -3.42 -6.65
C LEU A 353 -16.19 -4.62 -6.23
N ARG A 354 -16.72 -5.82 -6.48
CA ARG A 354 -15.98 -7.07 -6.35
C ARG A 354 -15.66 -7.56 -7.76
N LEU A 355 -14.41 -7.45 -8.12
CA LEU A 355 -13.86 -7.86 -9.41
C LEU A 355 -13.67 -9.38 -9.42
N HIS A 356 -14.03 -10.04 -10.52
CA HIS A 356 -13.82 -11.48 -10.68
C HIS A 356 -12.34 -11.83 -10.88
N SER A 357 -11.61 -10.98 -11.59
CA SER A 357 -10.15 -11.09 -11.71
C SER A 357 -9.48 -9.92 -10.96
N PRO A 358 -8.48 -10.19 -10.08
CA PRO A 358 -7.76 -9.14 -9.36
C PRO A 358 -7.09 -8.17 -10.33
N GLN A 359 -7.05 -6.88 -9.99
CA GLN A 359 -6.46 -5.83 -10.84
C GLN A 359 -5.53 -4.93 -10.02
N ILE A 360 -4.50 -4.37 -10.66
CA ILE A 360 -3.66 -3.31 -10.11
C ILE A 360 -4.37 -1.98 -10.33
N LEU A 361 -4.89 -1.43 -9.25
CA LEU A 361 -5.57 -0.13 -9.25
C LEU A 361 -5.10 0.70 -8.06
N VAL A 362 -5.01 2.00 -8.25
CA VAL A 362 -4.70 2.95 -7.18
C VAL A 362 -5.80 4.02 -7.10
N PRO A 363 -5.93 4.75 -5.98
CA PRO A 363 -6.85 5.87 -5.88
C PRO A 363 -6.61 6.90 -6.99
N GLY A 364 -7.70 7.37 -7.60
CA GLY A 364 -7.65 8.27 -8.75
C GLY A 364 -7.75 7.56 -10.10
N ASP A 365 -7.48 6.25 -10.18
CA ASP A 365 -7.66 5.49 -11.43
C ASP A 365 -9.13 5.53 -11.88
N ARG A 366 -9.33 5.73 -13.17
CA ARG A 366 -10.65 5.83 -13.78
C ARG A 366 -11.06 4.52 -14.44
N PHE A 367 -12.36 4.29 -14.45
CA PHE A 367 -12.95 3.09 -15.01
C PHE A 367 -14.28 3.37 -15.72
N VAL A 368 -14.67 2.44 -16.57
CA VAL A 368 -15.96 2.43 -17.26
C VAL A 368 -16.73 1.16 -16.87
N LEU A 369 -18.02 1.31 -16.64
CA LEU A 369 -18.96 0.21 -16.41
C LEU A 369 -19.82 0.00 -17.65
N ARG A 370 -19.95 -1.27 -18.06
CA ARG A 370 -20.81 -1.66 -19.17
C ARG A 370 -21.80 -2.74 -18.74
N GLN A 371 -22.99 -2.69 -19.29
CA GLN A 371 -23.99 -3.74 -19.13
C GLN A 371 -23.55 -5.00 -19.87
N CYS A 372 -23.86 -6.19 -19.28
CA CYS A 372 -23.49 -7.46 -19.89
C CYS A 372 -24.34 -7.77 -21.13
N SER A 373 -25.65 -7.48 -21.09
CA SER A 373 -26.55 -7.72 -22.21
C SER A 373 -27.79 -6.80 -22.12
N PRO A 374 -28.14 -6.05 -23.20
CA PRO A 374 -27.28 -5.76 -24.34
C PRO A 374 -26.03 -4.99 -23.93
N ALA A 375 -24.92 -5.17 -24.64
CA ALA A 375 -23.66 -4.51 -24.30
C ALA A 375 -23.74 -3.00 -24.62
N CYS A 376 -23.82 -2.17 -23.58
CA CYS A 376 -23.80 -0.72 -23.67
C CYS A 376 -23.05 -0.11 -22.48
N THR A 377 -22.50 1.07 -22.66
CA THR A 377 -21.86 1.83 -21.56
C THR A 377 -22.94 2.38 -20.65
N ILE A 378 -22.87 2.06 -19.33
CA ILE A 378 -23.87 2.49 -18.35
C ILE A 378 -23.34 3.55 -17.40
N GLY A 379 -22.03 3.73 -17.33
CA GLY A 379 -21.42 4.68 -16.41
C GLY A 379 -19.93 4.41 -16.25
N GLY A 380 -19.36 5.00 -15.24
CA GLY A 380 -17.96 4.87 -14.88
C GLY A 380 -17.64 5.73 -13.67
N GLY A 381 -16.37 5.89 -13.36
CA GLY A 381 -16.01 6.72 -12.21
C GLY A 381 -14.54 6.66 -11.85
N VAL A 382 -14.28 6.82 -10.56
CA VAL A 382 -12.93 6.88 -10.01
C VAL A 382 -12.79 5.94 -8.81
N VAL A 383 -11.65 5.28 -8.71
CA VAL A 383 -11.27 4.45 -7.55
C VAL A 383 -10.93 5.38 -6.38
N ILE A 384 -11.61 5.19 -5.25
CA ILE A 384 -11.34 5.94 -4.01
C ILE A 384 -10.42 5.12 -3.10
N ASP A 385 -10.68 3.83 -2.99
CA ASP A 385 -9.88 2.92 -2.18
C ASP A 385 -9.69 1.58 -2.88
N SER A 386 -8.43 1.25 -3.15
CA SER A 386 -8.04 -0.04 -3.74
C SER A 386 -7.78 -1.12 -2.69
N HIS A 387 -7.71 -0.77 -1.39
CA HIS A 387 -7.43 -1.68 -0.28
C HIS A 387 -8.46 -1.54 0.86
N PRO A 388 -9.76 -1.73 0.58
CA PRO A 388 -10.79 -1.55 1.59
C PRO A 388 -10.65 -2.57 2.73
N LEU A 389 -10.86 -2.12 3.96
CA LEU A 389 -10.82 -3.00 5.12
C LEU A 389 -11.99 -3.98 5.11
N ALA A 390 -11.68 -5.29 5.26
CA ALA A 390 -12.68 -6.36 5.13
C ALA A 390 -13.73 -6.35 6.25
N ASN A 391 -13.36 -5.95 7.47
CA ASN A 391 -14.18 -6.12 8.68
C ASN A 391 -14.89 -4.84 9.16
N LEU A 392 -14.91 -3.77 8.35
CA LEU A 392 -15.62 -2.55 8.70
C LEU A 392 -17.12 -2.67 8.40
N ARG A 393 -17.96 -2.17 9.33
CA ARG A 393 -19.40 -2.03 9.10
C ARG A 393 -19.65 -1.09 7.90
N LYS A 394 -20.62 -1.42 7.05
CA LYS A 394 -20.95 -0.66 5.83
C LYS A 394 -21.15 0.84 6.08
N THR A 395 -21.81 1.22 7.17
CA THR A 395 -22.02 2.62 7.56
C THR A 395 -20.72 3.36 7.86
N LYS A 396 -19.76 2.70 8.53
CA LYS A 396 -18.44 3.29 8.81
C LYS A 396 -17.60 3.41 7.53
N CYS A 397 -17.72 2.42 6.60
CA CYS A 397 -17.07 2.51 5.30
C CYS A 397 -17.59 3.70 4.50
N LEU A 398 -18.92 3.86 4.42
CA LEU A 398 -19.55 4.96 3.68
C LEU A 398 -19.13 6.32 4.24
N ALA A 399 -19.24 6.52 5.55
CA ALA A 399 -18.82 7.77 6.19
C ALA A 399 -17.32 8.08 5.95
N TRP A 400 -16.46 7.07 5.96
CA TRP A 400 -15.03 7.24 5.66
C TRP A 400 -14.80 7.64 4.21
N LEU A 401 -15.50 7.02 3.25
CA LEU A 401 -15.40 7.32 1.83
C LEU A 401 -15.92 8.73 1.52
N GLU A 402 -17.00 9.18 2.15
CA GLU A 402 -17.54 10.54 2.02
C GLU A 402 -16.51 11.59 2.44
N VAL A 403 -15.80 11.35 3.54
CA VAL A 403 -14.72 12.25 3.99
C VAL A 403 -13.53 12.21 3.03
N MET A 404 -13.20 11.04 2.48
CA MET A 404 -12.09 10.88 1.54
C MET A 404 -12.26 11.67 0.24
N GLN A 405 -13.50 11.76 -0.28
CA GLN A 405 -13.79 12.45 -1.55
C GLN A 405 -13.43 13.94 -1.55
N GLY A 406 -13.66 14.65 -0.44
CA GLY A 406 -13.42 16.08 -0.33
C GLY A 406 -12.09 16.46 0.34
N ALA A 407 -11.30 15.46 0.75
CA ALA A 407 -10.09 15.72 1.53
C ALA A 407 -8.88 16.05 0.66
N SER A 408 -7.99 16.93 1.15
CA SER A 408 -6.67 17.15 0.56
C SER A 408 -5.84 15.86 0.59
N LEU A 409 -4.80 15.77 -0.23
CA LEU A 409 -3.92 14.60 -0.29
C LEU A 409 -3.35 14.25 1.10
N GLU A 410 -2.85 15.24 1.82
CA GLU A 410 -2.30 15.05 3.16
C GLU A 410 -3.36 14.48 4.11
N LYS A 411 -4.59 14.98 4.04
CA LYS A 411 -5.69 14.48 4.86
C LYS A 411 -6.09 13.07 4.47
N GLN A 412 -6.10 12.74 3.18
CA GLN A 412 -6.34 11.37 2.70
C GLN A 412 -5.29 10.39 3.23
N LEU A 413 -4.00 10.76 3.22
CA LEU A 413 -2.92 9.94 3.78
C LEU A 413 -3.10 9.75 5.29
N GLN A 414 -3.42 10.81 6.03
CA GLN A 414 -3.72 10.73 7.45
C GLN A 414 -4.89 9.79 7.76
N LEU A 415 -5.98 9.88 6.99
CA LEU A 415 -7.16 9.03 7.15
C LEU A 415 -6.86 7.55 6.88
N ARG A 416 -5.98 7.24 5.91
CA ARG A 416 -5.53 5.86 5.63
C ARG A 416 -4.74 5.29 6.79
N ILE A 417 -3.83 6.07 7.38
CA ILE A 417 -3.09 5.67 8.58
C ILE A 417 -4.04 5.52 9.77
N ALA A 418 -4.93 6.50 9.99
CA ALA A 418 -5.86 6.50 11.11
C ALA A 418 -6.81 5.30 11.12
N ARG A 419 -7.30 4.86 9.95
CA ARG A 419 -8.22 3.71 9.87
C ARG A 419 -7.61 2.38 10.34
N ARG A 420 -6.27 2.28 10.42
CA ARG A 420 -5.54 1.12 10.95
C ARG A 420 -5.48 1.13 12.48
N GLY A 421 -5.89 2.21 13.11
CA GLY A 421 -5.97 2.36 14.56
C GLY A 421 -4.62 2.18 15.23
N VAL A 422 -4.63 1.48 16.35
CA VAL A 422 -3.43 1.24 17.19
C VAL A 422 -2.38 0.34 16.56
N ASN A 423 -2.69 -0.35 15.46
CA ASN A 423 -1.73 -1.19 14.76
C ASN A 423 -0.88 -0.41 13.73
N GLY A 424 -1.30 0.81 13.40
CA GLY A 424 -0.61 1.64 12.42
C GLY A 424 -0.63 1.09 10.99
N LEU A 425 0.11 1.73 10.11
CA LEU A 425 0.30 1.34 8.72
C LEU A 425 1.77 1.50 8.35
N THR A 426 2.41 0.48 7.80
CA THR A 426 3.79 0.60 7.34
C THR A 426 3.89 1.54 6.14
N LEU A 427 5.04 2.18 5.95
CA LEU A 427 5.28 3.00 4.75
C LEU A 427 5.08 2.19 3.47
N ARG A 428 5.56 0.93 3.46
CA ARG A 428 5.31 -0.01 2.35
C ARG A 428 3.81 -0.28 2.15
N GLY A 429 3.04 -0.43 3.24
CA GLY A 429 1.58 -0.58 3.17
C GLY A 429 0.91 0.67 2.60
N LEU A 430 1.40 1.86 2.95
CA LEU A 430 0.90 3.12 2.41
C LEU A 430 1.23 3.27 0.91
N VAL A 431 2.44 2.83 0.47
CA VAL A 431 2.79 2.70 -0.97
C VAL A 431 1.78 1.81 -1.69
N ALA A 432 1.51 0.62 -1.15
CA ALA A 432 0.56 -0.31 -1.76
C ALA A 432 -0.87 0.26 -1.86
N GLU A 433 -1.31 1.01 -0.85
CA GLU A 433 -2.66 1.62 -0.84
C GLU A 433 -2.79 2.83 -1.75
N THR A 434 -1.72 3.54 -2.07
CA THR A 434 -1.76 4.82 -2.77
C THR A 434 -1.05 4.83 -4.11
N GLY A 435 -0.07 3.96 -4.29
CA GLY A 435 0.79 3.94 -5.46
C GLY A 435 1.92 4.98 -5.45
N PHE A 436 1.98 5.88 -4.46
CA PHE A 436 3.06 6.85 -4.35
C PHE A 436 4.40 6.17 -4.03
N THR A 437 5.50 6.75 -4.50
CA THR A 437 6.85 6.33 -4.10
C THR A 437 7.10 6.61 -2.61
N PRO A 438 7.99 5.87 -1.94
CA PRO A 438 8.35 6.15 -0.55
C PRO A 438 8.85 7.58 -0.33
N GLU A 439 9.58 8.14 -1.30
CA GLU A 439 10.13 9.50 -1.29
C GLU A 439 9.00 10.54 -1.33
N ALA A 440 8.05 10.38 -2.23
CA ALA A 440 6.88 11.24 -2.34
C ALA A 440 6.04 11.19 -1.06
N LEU A 441 5.78 9.99 -0.51
CA LEU A 441 5.05 9.84 0.75
C LEU A 441 5.75 10.56 1.91
N ARG A 442 7.07 10.38 2.08
CA ARG A 442 7.83 11.09 3.13
C ARG A 442 7.72 12.61 2.97
N ARG A 443 7.73 13.12 1.73
CA ARG A 443 7.53 14.53 1.44
C ARG A 443 6.13 15.01 1.82
N PHE A 444 5.08 14.29 1.43
CA PHE A 444 3.69 14.67 1.67
C PHE A 444 3.28 14.61 3.16
N ILE A 445 3.80 13.64 3.93
CA ILE A 445 3.46 13.53 5.35
C ILE A 445 4.39 14.33 6.28
N ARG A 446 5.43 14.99 5.72
CA ARG A 446 6.45 15.70 6.52
C ARG A 446 5.87 16.78 7.42
N SER A 447 4.91 17.55 6.92
CA SER A 447 4.22 18.60 7.71
C SER A 447 3.47 18.00 8.89
N GLN A 448 2.78 16.88 8.69
CA GLN A 448 2.00 16.18 9.73
C GLN A 448 2.90 15.55 10.79
N ILE A 449 4.08 15.08 10.40
CA ILE A 449 5.10 14.58 11.33
C ILE A 449 5.64 15.74 12.18
N ASN A 450 5.98 16.88 11.56
CA ASN A 450 6.47 18.06 12.26
C ASN A 450 5.43 18.64 13.23
N GLN A 451 4.14 18.51 12.92
CA GLN A 451 3.02 18.89 13.79
C GLN A 451 2.65 17.81 14.82
N ASN A 452 3.41 16.75 14.89
CA ASN A 452 3.16 15.59 15.78
C ASN A 452 1.78 14.96 15.59
N GLN A 453 1.21 15.01 14.38
CA GLN A 453 -0.05 14.35 14.05
C GLN A 453 0.15 12.89 13.63
N ILE A 454 1.30 12.58 13.01
CA ILE A 454 1.75 11.26 12.62
C ILE A 454 3.13 11.01 13.24
N VAL A 455 3.33 9.82 13.76
CA VAL A 455 4.56 9.39 14.42
C VAL A 455 5.13 8.16 13.71
N TYR A 456 6.44 8.13 13.45
CA TYR A 456 7.17 6.95 13.02
C TYR A 456 7.54 6.07 14.21
N ILE A 457 7.30 4.77 14.10
CA ILE A 457 7.68 3.76 15.07
C ILE A 457 8.57 2.73 14.37
N GLY A 458 9.75 2.46 14.95
CA GLY A 458 10.66 1.43 14.42
C GLY A 458 11.19 1.67 13.00
N GLY A 459 11.06 2.90 12.49
CA GLY A 459 11.61 3.33 11.19
C GLY A 459 10.70 3.15 9.99
N ASP A 460 9.64 2.35 10.05
CA ASP A 460 8.75 2.09 8.90
C ASP A 460 7.25 2.17 9.25
N LEU A 461 6.85 2.00 10.49
CA LEU A 461 5.45 2.01 10.91
C LEU A 461 4.97 3.44 11.21
N LEU A 462 3.85 3.83 10.62
CA LEU A 462 3.18 5.11 10.79
C LEU A 462 1.93 4.92 11.67
N ILE A 463 1.77 5.78 12.67
CA ILE A 463 0.58 5.83 13.53
C ILE A 463 0.19 7.28 13.77
N THR A 464 -1.11 7.56 13.92
CA THR A 464 -1.54 8.90 14.34
C THR A 464 -1.33 9.09 15.84
N SER A 465 -0.97 10.31 16.26
CA SER A 465 -0.72 10.61 17.67
C SER A 465 -1.90 10.28 18.57
N GLY A 466 -3.13 10.56 18.15
CA GLY A 466 -4.32 10.24 18.95
C GLY A 466 -4.48 8.73 19.26
N PHE A 467 -4.13 7.85 18.31
CA PHE A 467 -4.13 6.40 18.57
C PHE A 467 -2.92 5.96 19.39
N LEU A 468 -1.78 6.62 19.23
CA LEU A 468 -0.61 6.37 20.08
C LEU A 468 -0.89 6.76 21.52
N ASP A 469 -1.50 7.92 21.76
CA ASP A 469 -1.89 8.37 23.09
C ASP A 469 -2.92 7.42 23.72
N SER A 470 -3.91 6.97 22.95
CA SER A 470 -4.87 5.95 23.40
C SER A 470 -4.19 4.63 23.77
N ALA A 471 -3.13 4.23 23.05
CA ALA A 471 -2.35 3.04 23.39
C ALA A 471 -1.55 3.25 24.68
N ILE A 472 -0.96 4.43 24.86
CA ILE A 472 -0.24 4.81 26.08
C ILE A 472 -1.17 4.77 27.30
N ASP A 473 -2.35 5.38 27.18
CA ASP A 473 -3.35 5.40 28.26
C ASP A 473 -3.84 4.00 28.62
N SER A 474 -4.14 3.18 27.59
CA SER A 474 -4.56 1.78 27.76
C SER A 474 -3.51 0.95 28.52
N ILE A 475 -2.24 1.04 28.12
CA ILE A 475 -1.14 0.35 28.80
C ILE A 475 -0.97 0.87 30.23
N SER A 476 -0.96 2.19 30.42
CA SER A 476 -0.79 2.83 31.73
C SER A 476 -1.91 2.41 32.70
N ALA A 477 -3.16 2.41 32.25
CA ALA A 477 -4.30 1.97 33.03
C ALA A 477 -4.19 0.48 33.44
N ARG A 478 -3.83 -0.39 32.49
CA ARG A 478 -3.69 -1.84 32.74
C ARG A 478 -2.55 -2.14 33.72
N VAL A 479 -1.44 -1.43 33.60
CA VAL A 479 -0.32 -1.60 34.54
C VAL A 479 -0.71 -1.12 35.94
N LYS A 480 -1.45 -0.02 36.07
CA LYS A 480 -1.95 0.47 37.37
C LYS A 480 -2.94 -0.51 38.03
N THR A 481 -3.88 -1.08 37.25
CA THR A 481 -4.93 -1.95 37.78
C THR A 481 -4.50 -3.41 37.93
N GLY A 482 -3.58 -3.89 37.11
CA GLY A 482 -3.12 -5.28 37.07
C GLY A 482 -1.82 -5.52 37.83
N ALA A 483 -1.23 -4.50 38.45
CA ALA A 483 0.02 -4.63 39.19
C ALA A 483 -0.17 -5.53 40.42
N THR A 484 0.18 -6.81 40.27
CA THR A 484 0.43 -7.70 41.37
C THR A 484 1.85 -7.46 41.90
N SER A 485 2.14 -7.88 43.10
CA SER A 485 3.49 -7.80 43.69
C SER A 485 4.61 -8.45 42.84
N LEU A 486 4.23 -9.19 41.79
CA LEU A 486 5.14 -9.90 40.88
C LEU A 486 5.33 -9.17 39.54
N GLY A 487 4.56 -8.10 39.24
CA GLY A 487 4.54 -7.42 37.93
C GLY A 487 3.73 -8.16 36.87
N LEU A 488 3.51 -7.51 35.72
CA LEU A 488 2.80 -8.06 34.59
C LEU A 488 3.76 -8.59 33.51
N LYS A 489 3.50 -9.78 32.98
CA LYS A 489 4.29 -10.34 31.88
C LYS A 489 4.07 -9.52 30.59
N ARG A 490 5.16 -9.16 29.91
CA ARG A 490 5.16 -8.36 28.68
C ARG A 490 4.25 -8.94 27.59
N ALA A 491 4.32 -10.26 27.36
CA ALA A 491 3.51 -10.94 26.34
C ALA A 491 2.01 -10.91 26.67
N GLU A 492 1.64 -11.07 27.95
CA GLU A 492 0.27 -11.04 28.42
C GLU A 492 -0.33 -9.63 28.29
N LEU A 493 0.41 -8.60 28.72
CA LEU A 493 -0.02 -7.21 28.63
C LEU A 493 -0.22 -6.78 27.17
N ARG A 494 0.68 -7.21 26.25
CA ARG A 494 0.53 -6.94 24.81
C ARG A 494 -0.75 -7.58 24.26
N SER A 495 -0.99 -8.85 24.56
CA SER A 495 -2.18 -9.58 24.11
C SER A 495 -3.47 -8.92 24.62
N GLN A 496 -3.52 -8.54 25.89
CA GLN A 496 -4.66 -7.86 26.48
C GLN A 496 -4.88 -6.45 25.91
N ALA A 497 -3.83 -5.75 25.52
CA ALA A 497 -3.91 -4.43 24.90
C ALA A 497 -4.29 -4.49 23.42
N GLY A 498 -4.18 -5.66 22.76
CA GLY A 498 -4.47 -5.84 21.34
C GLY A 498 -3.54 -5.05 20.41
N LEU A 499 -2.29 -4.81 20.82
CA LEU A 499 -1.31 -4.04 20.09
C LEU A 499 -0.38 -4.94 19.27
N CYS A 500 0.04 -4.47 18.09
CA CYS A 500 1.16 -5.07 17.38
C CYS A 500 2.46 -4.90 18.18
N LYS A 501 3.46 -5.71 17.86
CA LYS A 501 4.72 -5.74 18.60
C LYS A 501 5.42 -4.38 18.60
N GLU A 502 5.50 -3.74 17.45
CA GLU A 502 6.22 -2.49 17.22
C GLU A 502 5.64 -1.33 18.04
N VAL A 503 4.31 -1.19 18.04
CA VAL A 503 3.62 -0.14 18.82
C VAL A 503 3.75 -0.44 20.32
N PHE A 504 3.57 -1.69 20.73
CA PHE A 504 3.70 -2.07 22.11
C PHE A 504 5.11 -1.78 22.64
N ASP A 505 6.14 -2.22 21.94
CA ASP A 505 7.54 -2.02 22.32
C ASP A 505 7.86 -0.51 22.43
N PHE A 506 7.42 0.30 21.45
CA PHE A 506 7.59 1.74 21.49
C PHE A 506 6.90 2.40 22.70
N VAL A 507 5.66 2.00 22.99
CA VAL A 507 4.91 2.55 24.14
C VAL A 507 5.59 2.18 25.45
N ILE A 508 6.03 0.94 25.61
CA ILE A 508 6.75 0.48 26.80
C ILE A 508 8.07 1.24 26.99
N GLU A 509 8.86 1.41 25.92
CA GLU A 509 10.10 2.19 25.98
C GLU A 509 9.84 3.66 26.32
N LYS A 510 8.82 4.28 25.73
CA LYS A 510 8.44 5.66 26.02
C LYS A 510 8.04 5.83 27.49
N LEU A 511 7.17 4.97 28.01
CA LEU A 511 6.73 5.00 29.41
C LEU A 511 7.89 4.69 30.39
N ALA A 512 8.83 3.85 30.01
CA ALA A 512 10.03 3.58 30.82
C ALA A 512 10.97 4.80 30.85
N ARG A 513 11.18 5.50 29.72
CA ARG A 513 11.96 6.76 29.67
C ARG A 513 11.31 7.88 30.49
N GLU A 514 9.97 7.94 30.48
CA GLU A 514 9.19 8.90 31.28
C GLU A 514 9.09 8.48 32.77
N GLN A 515 9.80 7.43 33.18
CA GLN A 515 9.79 6.89 34.56
C GLN A 515 8.39 6.51 35.07
N LYS A 516 7.45 6.21 34.17
CA LYS A 516 6.11 5.75 34.53
C LYS A 516 6.04 4.22 34.72
N LEU A 517 7.00 3.50 34.13
CA LEU A 517 7.14 2.04 34.22
C LEU A 517 8.58 1.65 34.56
N ARG A 518 8.73 0.52 35.23
CA ARG A 518 10.02 -0.14 35.49
C ARG A 518 10.03 -1.53 34.84
N LEU A 519 11.04 -1.82 34.04
CA LEU A 519 11.24 -3.12 33.40
C LEU A 519 12.20 -3.96 34.25
N ILE A 520 11.82 -5.20 34.60
CA ILE A 520 12.66 -6.18 35.30
C ILE A 520 12.59 -7.48 34.50
N GLY A 521 13.51 -7.65 33.54
CA GLY A 521 13.44 -8.76 32.59
C GLY A 521 12.17 -8.69 31.76
N GLU A 522 11.37 -9.74 31.77
CA GLU A 522 10.08 -9.83 31.04
C GLU A 522 8.89 -9.25 31.84
N LEU A 523 9.13 -8.67 33.00
CA LEU A 523 8.10 -8.13 33.87
C LEU A 523 8.05 -6.62 33.81
N ILE A 524 6.84 -6.09 33.80
CA ILE A 524 6.51 -4.65 33.76
C ILE A 524 5.85 -4.27 35.08
N ASN A 525 6.44 -3.32 35.78
CA ASN A 525 5.95 -2.79 37.05
C ASN A 525 5.67 -1.28 36.92
N PRO A 526 4.68 -0.72 37.63
CA PRO A 526 4.53 0.73 37.74
C PRO A 526 5.73 1.32 38.47
N CYS A 527 6.16 2.52 38.10
CA CYS A 527 7.12 3.30 38.85
C CYS A 527 6.40 3.95 40.05
N GLU A 528 6.87 3.78 41.24
CA GLU A 528 6.24 4.21 42.51
C GLU A 528 6.36 5.73 42.73
N SER A 529 5.99 6.58 41.77
CA SER A 529 5.96 8.02 42.04
C SER A 529 4.61 8.58 42.47
N ASP A 530 3.51 7.78 42.44
CA ASP A 530 2.16 8.22 42.84
C ASP A 530 1.35 7.22 43.66
N SER A 531 1.93 6.12 44.09
CA SER A 531 1.26 5.30 45.10
C SER A 531 1.82 5.62 46.48
N LYS A 532 1.26 6.63 47.12
CA LYS A 532 0.96 6.49 48.58
C LYS A 532 0.02 5.29 48.70
N THR A 533 0.52 4.07 48.37
CA THR A 533 -0.09 2.84 48.85
C THR A 533 0.00 2.91 50.35
N SER A 534 -1.15 3.12 50.92
CA SER A 534 -1.47 3.03 52.32
C SER A 534 -0.43 2.21 53.09
N VAL A 535 0.15 2.81 54.05
CA VAL A 535 0.99 2.30 55.10
C VAL A 535 0.14 1.50 56.15
N PRO A 536 -0.63 0.44 55.81
CA PRO A 536 -1.14 -0.48 56.80
C PRO A 536 -0.26 -1.72 56.96
N ASP A 537 0.59 -2.09 55.96
CA ASP A 537 1.25 -3.39 55.94
C ASP A 537 2.67 -3.40 56.56
N GLN A 538 3.33 -2.24 56.70
CA GLN A 538 4.69 -2.19 57.30
C GLN A 538 4.76 -2.66 58.75
N PRO A 539 3.82 -2.32 59.66
CA PRO A 539 3.89 -2.82 61.03
C PRO A 539 3.73 -4.35 61.12
N GLN A 540 2.87 -4.92 60.25
CA GLN A 540 2.63 -6.37 60.23
C GLN A 540 3.82 -7.13 59.62
N LEU A 541 4.43 -6.62 58.54
CA LEU A 541 5.66 -7.18 57.96
C LEU A 541 6.82 -7.13 58.98
N ALA A 542 6.98 -6.01 59.69
CA ALA A 542 7.97 -5.86 60.71
C ALA A 542 7.71 -6.82 61.90
N ALA A 543 6.46 -6.99 62.32
CA ALA A 543 6.07 -7.90 63.37
C ALA A 543 6.35 -9.38 63.01
N ILE A 544 6.06 -9.77 61.75
CA ILE A 544 6.39 -11.14 61.26
C ILE A 544 7.89 -11.32 61.21
N ALA A 545 8.65 -10.39 60.64
CA ALA A 545 10.11 -10.44 60.58
C ALA A 545 10.73 -10.52 62.00
N ALA A 546 10.22 -9.71 62.94
CA ALA A 546 10.66 -9.71 64.32
C ALA A 546 10.36 -11.07 65.00
N ALA A 547 9.21 -11.69 64.78
CA ALA A 547 8.86 -12.99 65.32
C ALA A 547 9.82 -14.09 64.83
N TYR A 548 10.20 -14.11 63.57
CA TYR A 548 11.18 -15.05 63.02
C TYR A 548 12.61 -14.72 63.49
N ASN A 549 12.96 -13.45 63.62
CA ASN A 549 14.26 -13.06 64.14
C ASN A 549 14.44 -13.46 65.63
N ALA A 550 13.42 -13.26 66.46
CA ALA A 550 13.41 -13.64 67.84
C ALA A 550 13.45 -15.18 68.08
N ALA A 551 12.83 -15.92 67.13
CA ALA A 551 12.86 -17.40 67.17
C ALA A 551 14.22 -18.00 66.75
N GLY A 552 15.08 -17.19 66.12
CA GLY A 552 16.43 -17.63 65.73
C GLY A 552 16.41 -18.80 64.74
N LEU A 553 17.22 -19.84 65.04
CA LEU A 553 17.31 -21.02 64.17
C LEU A 553 16.19 -22.05 64.40
N ALA A 554 15.44 -21.95 65.51
CA ALA A 554 14.30 -22.81 65.84
C ALA A 554 12.99 -22.19 65.34
N ALA A 555 12.92 -21.87 64.04
CA ALA A 555 11.84 -21.12 63.44
C ALA A 555 10.46 -21.76 63.62
N PRO A 556 9.42 -20.95 63.96
CA PRO A 556 8.03 -21.40 64.08
C PRO A 556 7.41 -21.69 62.72
N LYS A 557 6.33 -22.46 62.70
CA LYS A 557 5.51 -22.65 61.50
C LYS A 557 4.79 -21.36 61.16
N ALA A 558 4.57 -21.09 59.88
CA ALA A 558 3.85 -19.91 59.43
C ALA A 558 2.44 -19.77 60.06
N ALA A 559 1.74 -20.88 60.27
CA ALA A 559 0.43 -20.89 60.92
C ALA A 559 0.48 -20.43 62.39
N GLU A 560 1.58 -20.75 63.12
CA GLU A 560 1.76 -20.35 64.53
C GLU A 560 2.02 -18.84 64.66
N VAL A 561 2.76 -18.28 63.69
CA VAL A 561 3.02 -16.84 63.63
C VAL A 561 1.76 -16.11 63.22
N ALA A 562 1.00 -16.64 62.25
CA ALA A 562 -0.28 -16.08 61.81
C ALA A 562 -1.29 -16.01 62.98
N ALA A 563 -1.41 -17.09 63.77
CA ALA A 563 -2.28 -17.13 64.94
C ALA A 563 -1.88 -16.11 66.01
N LYS A 564 -0.58 -15.94 66.28
CA LYS A 564 -0.06 -14.96 67.26
C LYS A 564 -0.31 -13.50 66.84
N LEU A 565 -0.33 -13.23 65.55
CA LEU A 565 -0.50 -11.89 65.01
C LEU A 565 -1.91 -11.61 64.51
N ASN A 566 -2.88 -12.53 64.74
CA ASN A 566 -4.26 -12.46 64.29
C ASN A 566 -4.38 -12.20 62.78
N LEU A 567 -3.55 -12.84 61.96
CA LEU A 567 -3.55 -12.74 60.49
C LEU A 567 -4.28 -13.92 59.88
N SER A 568 -5.05 -13.66 58.84
CA SER A 568 -5.65 -14.68 57.99
C SER A 568 -4.56 -15.46 57.22
N GLU A 569 -4.87 -16.68 56.79
CA GLU A 569 -3.96 -17.50 55.99
C GLU A 569 -3.54 -16.84 54.69
N ALA A 570 -4.48 -16.08 54.04
CA ALA A 570 -4.22 -15.34 52.81
C ALA A 570 -3.24 -14.18 53.02
N GLU A 571 -3.43 -13.42 54.11
CA GLU A 571 -2.53 -12.31 54.47
C GLU A 571 -1.14 -12.84 54.84
N MET A 572 -1.07 -13.91 55.64
CA MET A 572 0.21 -14.51 55.98
C MET A 572 0.96 -15.01 54.75
N ARG A 573 0.30 -15.67 53.78
CA ARG A 573 0.94 -16.07 52.50
C ARG A 573 1.45 -14.87 51.73
N ARG A 574 0.72 -13.78 51.70
CA ARG A 574 1.10 -12.53 51.01
C ARG A 574 2.35 -11.95 51.70
N PHE A 575 2.35 -11.79 53.01
CA PHE A 575 3.48 -11.23 53.77
C PHE A 575 4.73 -12.12 53.72
N MET A 576 4.57 -13.43 53.78
CA MET A 576 5.69 -14.38 53.63
C MET A 576 6.31 -14.27 52.23
N THR A 577 5.53 -14.10 51.18
CA THR A 577 6.04 -13.89 49.81
C THR A 577 6.89 -12.64 49.70
N LEU A 578 6.47 -11.54 50.36
CA LEU A 578 7.20 -10.27 50.37
C LEU A 578 8.53 -10.42 51.14
N LEU A 579 8.52 -11.03 52.36
CA LEU A 579 9.71 -11.23 53.19
C LEU A 579 10.73 -12.19 52.54
N LEU A 580 10.26 -13.17 51.76
CA LEU A 580 11.12 -14.06 50.99
C LEU A 580 11.75 -13.33 49.79
N ARG A 581 10.96 -12.48 49.11
CA ARG A 581 11.45 -11.66 47.99
C ARG A 581 12.53 -10.67 48.43
N ASP A 582 12.34 -10.06 49.59
CA ASP A 582 13.27 -9.08 50.13
C ASP A 582 14.44 -9.76 50.88
N ARG A 583 14.52 -11.10 50.84
CA ARG A 583 15.53 -11.93 51.48
C ARG A 583 15.62 -11.74 53.01
N THR A 584 14.62 -11.11 53.61
CA THR A 584 14.52 -11.00 55.09
C THR A 584 14.32 -12.37 55.71
N LEU A 585 13.53 -13.23 55.06
CA LEU A 585 13.40 -14.65 55.40
C LEU A 585 13.98 -15.50 54.26
N ILE A 586 14.56 -16.64 54.63
CA ILE A 586 15.11 -17.60 53.66
C ILE A 586 14.42 -18.95 53.89
N ARG A 587 13.88 -19.53 52.81
CA ARG A 587 13.21 -20.83 52.81
C ARG A 587 14.24 -21.96 52.71
N MET A 588 14.12 -22.97 53.55
CA MET A 588 14.98 -24.12 53.57
C MET A 588 14.20 -25.43 53.49
N GLY A 589 14.76 -26.41 52.79
CA GLY A 589 14.24 -27.77 52.66
C GLY A 589 12.84 -27.86 52.01
N ALA A 590 12.34 -29.08 51.89
CA ALA A 590 11.01 -29.36 51.34
C ALA A 590 9.87 -28.98 52.31
N ASP A 591 10.12 -29.01 53.60
CA ASP A 591 9.12 -28.78 54.66
C ASP A 591 8.83 -27.31 54.95
N ALA A 592 9.19 -26.38 54.03
CA ALA A 592 8.95 -24.94 54.13
C ALA A 592 9.37 -24.32 55.47
N LEU A 593 10.60 -24.61 55.92
CA LEU A 593 11.22 -23.95 57.05
C LEU A 593 11.69 -22.54 56.65
N TYR A 594 11.30 -21.51 57.40
CA TYR A 594 11.64 -20.12 57.12
C TYR A 594 12.52 -19.56 58.24
N ILE A 595 13.71 -19.05 57.91
CA ILE A 595 14.67 -18.54 58.91
C ILE A 595 15.04 -17.11 58.55
N HIS A 596 15.14 -16.25 59.58
CA HIS A 596 15.53 -14.85 59.40
C HIS A 596 17.01 -14.73 59.01
N GLN A 597 17.34 -13.84 58.09
CA GLN A 597 18.69 -13.64 57.56
C GLN A 597 19.74 -13.38 58.68
N ASN A 598 19.36 -12.66 59.77
CA ASN A 598 20.27 -12.38 60.88
C ASN A 598 20.66 -13.65 61.63
N ALA A 599 19.72 -14.55 61.85
CA ALA A 599 20.01 -15.85 62.51
C ALA A 599 20.94 -16.71 61.65
N LEU A 600 20.79 -16.68 60.36
CA LEU A 600 21.70 -17.38 59.44
C LEU A 600 23.08 -16.72 59.36
N ALA A 601 23.16 -15.40 59.43
CA ALA A 601 24.43 -14.67 59.48
C ALA A 601 25.21 -15.00 60.74
N GLN A 602 24.52 -15.05 61.88
CA GLN A 602 25.13 -15.48 63.16
C GLN A 602 25.63 -16.94 63.11
N LEU A 603 24.81 -17.84 62.53
CA LEU A 603 25.23 -19.26 62.38
C LEU A 603 26.45 -19.36 61.46
N LYS A 604 26.48 -18.64 60.35
CA LYS A 604 27.61 -18.59 59.39
C LYS A 604 28.88 -18.10 60.09
N ALA A 605 28.78 -17.04 60.89
CA ALA A 605 29.91 -16.52 61.67
C ALA A 605 30.42 -17.54 62.71
N GLN A 606 29.52 -18.22 63.43
CA GLN A 606 29.89 -19.25 64.38
C GLN A 606 30.52 -20.47 63.71
N ILE A 607 30.01 -20.93 62.58
CA ILE A 607 30.58 -22.09 61.85
C ILE A 607 31.96 -21.75 61.27
N SER A 608 32.18 -20.53 60.82
CA SER A 608 33.50 -20.12 60.30
C SER A 608 34.63 -20.19 61.36
N LEU A 609 34.28 -20.10 62.61
CA LEU A 609 35.27 -20.32 63.69
C LEU A 609 35.76 -21.78 63.80
N LEU A 610 35.04 -22.73 63.23
CA LEU A 610 35.34 -24.14 63.14
C LEU A 610 36.03 -24.56 61.85
N ARG A 611 36.63 -23.64 61.16
CA ARG A 611 37.27 -23.87 59.86
C ARG A 611 38.31 -24.95 59.89
N GLY A 612 38.28 -25.90 58.97
CA GLY A 612 39.15 -27.04 58.89
C GLY A 612 38.73 -28.23 59.74
N GLN A 613 37.67 -28.14 60.59
CA GLN A 613 37.13 -29.24 61.38
C GLN A 613 36.00 -29.96 60.66
N THR A 614 35.73 -31.19 61.04
CA THR A 614 34.59 -31.97 60.57
C THR A 614 33.39 -31.83 61.50
N LEU A 615 32.20 -31.72 60.90
CA LEU A 615 30.91 -31.66 61.59
C LEU A 615 30.01 -32.77 61.07
N ASP A 616 29.61 -33.70 61.99
CA ASP A 616 28.49 -34.60 61.75
C ASP A 616 27.17 -33.98 62.25
N VAL A 617 26.03 -34.61 61.96
CA VAL A 617 24.72 -34.16 62.43
C VAL A 617 24.61 -34.12 63.95
N ALA A 618 25.28 -35.04 64.66
CA ALA A 618 25.23 -35.10 66.10
C ALA A 618 25.99 -33.91 66.72
N ARG A 619 27.21 -33.64 66.25
CA ARG A 619 28.05 -32.53 66.71
C ARG A 619 27.42 -31.18 66.37
N PHE A 620 26.78 -31.04 65.17
CA PHE A 620 26.03 -29.84 64.79
C PHE A 620 24.83 -29.59 65.71
N LYS A 621 24.12 -30.66 66.14
CA LYS A 621 23.02 -30.54 67.10
C LYS A 621 23.52 -30.12 68.52
N GLN A 622 24.63 -30.66 68.99
CA GLN A 622 25.22 -30.21 70.24
C GLN A 622 25.66 -28.74 70.15
N PHE A 623 26.26 -28.35 69.08
CA PHE A 623 26.73 -26.98 68.85
C PHE A 623 25.60 -25.95 68.74
N THR A 624 24.49 -26.28 68.07
CA THR A 624 23.37 -25.34 67.83
C THR A 624 22.20 -25.51 68.80
N GLY A 625 22.14 -26.57 69.58
CA GLY A 625 21.01 -26.90 70.44
C GLY A 625 19.76 -27.36 69.77
N LEU A 626 19.81 -27.56 68.41
CA LEU A 626 18.64 -27.81 67.58
C LEU A 626 18.26 -29.29 67.48
N SER A 627 16.97 -29.56 67.30
CA SER A 627 16.51 -30.89 66.94
C SER A 627 16.90 -31.27 65.49
N ARG A 628 16.92 -32.58 65.19
CA ARG A 628 17.30 -33.12 63.89
C ARG A 628 16.50 -32.51 62.73
N LYS A 629 15.23 -32.12 62.98
CA LYS A 629 14.32 -31.49 62.04
C LYS A 629 14.85 -30.15 61.46
N TYR A 630 15.55 -29.37 62.32
CA TYR A 630 16.14 -28.08 61.91
C TYR A 630 17.61 -28.24 61.48
N ALA A 631 18.34 -29.17 62.10
CA ALA A 631 19.76 -29.35 61.82
C ALA A 631 20.05 -29.81 60.37
N ILE A 632 19.28 -30.75 59.83
CA ILE A 632 19.50 -31.25 58.46
C ILE A 632 19.32 -30.19 57.39
N PRO A 633 18.21 -29.47 57.33
CA PRO A 633 18.04 -28.40 56.33
C PRO A 633 19.07 -27.26 56.44
N LEU A 634 19.51 -26.93 57.67
CA LEU A 634 20.57 -25.96 57.90
C LEU A 634 21.93 -26.43 57.39
N LEU A 635 22.29 -27.67 57.61
CA LEU A 635 23.52 -28.26 57.08
C LEU A 635 23.50 -28.32 55.54
N GLU A 636 22.38 -28.67 54.93
CA GLU A 636 22.21 -28.65 53.48
C GLU A 636 22.30 -27.22 52.90
N TYR A 637 21.78 -26.24 53.64
CA TYR A 637 21.93 -24.83 53.29
C TYR A 637 23.40 -24.38 53.32
N LEU A 638 24.15 -24.74 54.37
CA LEU A 638 25.59 -24.44 54.52
C LEU A 638 26.42 -25.10 53.42
N ASP A 639 26.08 -26.33 53.00
CA ASP A 639 26.69 -27.00 51.83
C ASP A 639 26.43 -26.25 50.54
N ARG A 640 25.19 -25.79 50.30
CA ARG A 640 24.79 -25.01 49.12
C ARG A 640 25.48 -23.65 49.06
N GLU A 641 25.66 -23.01 50.20
CA GLU A 641 26.38 -21.74 50.35
C GLU A 641 27.91 -21.91 50.33
N ARG A 642 28.42 -23.15 50.17
CA ARG A 642 29.86 -23.48 50.15
C ARG A 642 30.60 -23.09 51.42
N ILE A 643 29.91 -23.08 52.53
CA ILE A 643 30.50 -22.88 53.87
C ILE A 643 30.98 -24.23 54.42
N THR A 644 30.25 -25.30 54.09
CA THR A 644 30.63 -26.66 54.37
C THR A 644 30.67 -27.50 53.11
N ARG A 645 31.40 -28.60 53.10
CA ARG A 645 31.46 -29.59 52.05
C ARG A 645 31.30 -30.99 52.59
N LYS A 646 30.36 -31.75 52.08
CA LYS A 646 30.12 -33.13 52.50
C LYS A 646 31.28 -34.04 52.06
N VAL A 647 31.87 -34.76 53.01
CA VAL A 647 32.95 -35.73 52.79
C VAL A 647 32.54 -37.00 53.51
N GLY A 648 32.10 -38.03 52.79
CA GLY A 648 31.57 -39.27 53.42
C GLY A 648 30.29 -39.01 54.22
N GLY A 649 30.30 -39.38 55.53
CA GLY A 649 29.20 -39.16 56.47
C GLY A 649 29.25 -37.83 57.22
N GLU A 650 30.35 -37.07 57.08
CA GLU A 650 30.61 -35.81 57.78
C GLU A 650 30.70 -34.64 56.82
N ARG A 651 30.78 -33.41 57.35
CA ARG A 651 30.95 -32.16 56.56
C ARG A 651 32.20 -31.44 57.02
N LEU A 652 33.08 -31.12 56.09
CA LEU A 652 34.25 -30.29 56.34
C LEU A 652 33.85 -28.82 56.28
N VAL A 653 34.20 -28.03 57.28
CA VAL A 653 34.02 -26.57 57.29
C VAL A 653 35.13 -25.94 56.46
N LEU A 654 34.76 -25.16 55.45
CA LEU A 654 35.66 -24.58 54.44
C LEU A 654 36.25 -23.23 54.84
#